data_f5a5cc96cd21391a3b48d875524c336b
#
_entry.id   f5a5cc96cd21391a3b48d875524c336b
#
_cell.length_a   1.000
_cell.length_b   1.000
_cell.length_c   1.000
_cell.angle_alpha   90.00
_cell.angle_beta   90.00
_cell.angle_gamma   90.00
#
_symmetry.space_group_name_H-M   'P 1'
#
loop_
_entity.id
_entity.type
_entity.pdbx_description
1 polymer ?
#
loop_
_entity_poly.entity_id
_entity_poly.type
_entity_poly.pdbx_seq_one_letter_code
_entity_poly.pdbx_strand_id
1 'polypeptide(L)'
;MLTVLLVCLSGALLLHGYTHHLYGTAPDGAATAGGPHNAVPAAIANGGPVIDAGTASARSARPKPRTIAITFDDGPDPVWTPKVLDLLKAQKVKATFFVIGTEVAAHPELARRIVAEGHQIGLHTFTHANLSTIPDWRRSLELRQSQLILAGATGVSTPLLRPPYSSGPSALTNADWSSIEWARHAGYLTVLTTLDSEDWRRPGTAQVIANSTPKGTAGQVLLMHDAGGDRTQTLAALQKLIPTLKARGFRFATVSDTVALPQPVQPVGVVERSRGMAVIGAMRLSDGTLDVLGWLLYAAGALSVLRAVATVIAAKRHARERYWSWGEPVTEPVTVIVPAYNESAGIEAAVRSLVASDHPVEVIVVDDGSSDGTADVVESLRLPGVQVIRQQNAGKPAALNTGLQAASYELVVMVDGDTVFEEDAVRMLVQPFADPSVGAVSGNAKVGNRKGLLGRWQHIEYVVGFNLDRRLFDLAECMPTVPGAVGGFRRSALQRIGGLSDVTLAEDTDLTMALCRDGWRVVYEERARAWTEAPASLGALWRQRYRWCYGTLQAMWKHRGAWVQRGQAGKLGRRGLTYLLLFQVLLPLLAPVVDVFALYGLVFLNPLRVGLVWAGFMALQVGMGLYAFRLDGEKPGPLWSLPLQQFVYRQLMYLVVSQSVFTALAGSRLRWQRMERYGSLAVPPASLTSPAEGGDRRRREGSAAGRRSKDFPGSRTFTG
;
A
#
# COMPACT_ATOMS: atom_id res chain seq x y z
N MET A 1 14.85 6.42 10.51
CA MET A 1 14.35 6.90 9.20
C MET A 1 12.93 6.42 8.93
N LEU A 2 12.64 5.10 8.91
CA LEU A 2 11.28 4.58 8.67
C LEU A 2 10.25 5.11 9.67
N THR A 3 10.56 5.12 10.97
CA THR A 3 9.69 5.66 12.02
C THR A 3 9.35 7.13 11.79
N VAL A 4 10.35 7.95 11.43
CA VAL A 4 10.14 9.39 11.13
C VAL A 4 9.23 9.53 9.91
N LEU A 5 9.43 8.73 8.87
CA LEU A 5 8.63 8.74 7.66
C LEU A 5 7.17 8.36 7.94
N LEU A 6 6.94 7.33 8.77
CA LEU A 6 5.60 6.91 9.19
C LEU A 6 4.92 7.96 10.08
N VAL A 7 5.66 8.63 10.97
CA VAL A 7 5.13 9.72 11.79
C VAL A 7 4.73 10.92 10.93
N CYS A 8 5.58 11.32 9.97
CA CYS A 8 5.25 12.39 9.04
C CYS A 8 4.04 12.04 8.16
N LEU A 9 3.98 10.81 7.65
CA LEU A 9 2.85 10.32 6.87
C LEU A 9 1.56 10.33 7.71
N SER A 10 1.60 9.79 8.93
CA SER A 10 0.44 9.80 9.82
C SER A 10 -0.01 11.21 10.15
N GLY A 11 0.94 12.14 10.38
CA GLY A 11 0.64 13.55 10.60
C GLY A 11 -0.04 14.21 9.39
N ALA A 12 0.44 13.94 8.18
CA ALA A 12 -0.18 14.43 6.95
C ALA A 12 -1.60 13.88 6.76
N LEU A 13 -1.80 12.57 6.97
CA LEU A 13 -3.11 11.93 6.87
C LEU A 13 -4.10 12.47 7.92
N LEU A 14 -3.68 12.67 9.17
CA LEU A 14 -4.51 13.25 10.21
C LEU A 14 -4.88 14.71 9.90
N LEU A 15 -3.92 15.49 9.40
CA LEU A 15 -4.19 16.87 8.97
C LEU A 15 -5.24 16.89 7.86
N HIS A 16 -5.07 16.06 6.83
CA HIS A 16 -6.05 15.96 5.75
C HIS A 16 -7.43 15.51 6.26
N GLY A 17 -7.49 14.47 7.12
CA GLY A 17 -8.73 14.00 7.70
C GLY A 17 -9.45 15.12 8.48
N TYR A 18 -8.71 15.89 9.28
CA TYR A 18 -9.26 17.04 9.99
C TYR A 18 -9.82 18.11 9.06
N THR A 19 -9.06 18.48 8.02
CA THR A 19 -9.45 19.60 7.13
C THR A 19 -10.58 19.26 6.17
N HIS A 20 -10.70 17.98 5.73
CA HIS A 20 -11.65 17.61 4.67
C HIS A 20 -12.88 16.81 5.18
N HIS A 21 -12.75 16.06 6.27
CA HIS A 21 -13.82 15.16 6.73
C HIS A 21 -14.59 15.66 7.95
N LEU A 22 -14.10 16.69 8.63
CA LEU A 22 -14.90 17.40 9.64
C LEU A 22 -15.76 18.52 9.01
N TYR A 23 -15.53 18.85 7.74
CA TYR A 23 -16.34 19.75 6.96
C TYR A 23 -17.69 19.08 6.64
N GLY A 24 -18.80 19.71 7.04
CA GLY A 24 -20.13 19.25 6.67
C GLY A 24 -20.71 18.06 7.46
N THR A 25 -20.14 17.70 8.62
CA THR A 25 -20.74 16.68 9.51
C THR A 25 -21.91 17.21 10.37
N ALA A 26 -22.30 18.49 10.21
CA ALA A 26 -23.60 18.93 10.73
C ALA A 26 -24.71 18.31 9.87
N PRO A 27 -25.82 17.82 10.46
CA PRO A 27 -26.97 17.35 9.69
C PRO A 27 -27.43 18.47 8.75
N ASP A 28 -27.59 18.14 7.46
CA ASP A 28 -28.15 19.04 6.48
C ASP A 28 -29.44 19.68 7.05
N GLY A 29 -29.46 20.99 7.20
CA GLY A 29 -30.65 21.76 7.51
C GLY A 29 -31.00 21.94 8.97
N ALA A 30 -30.12 21.64 9.91
CA ALA A 30 -30.32 22.09 11.30
C ALA A 30 -29.87 23.56 11.48
N ALA A 31 -30.48 24.49 10.80
CA ALA A 31 -30.83 25.72 11.49
C ALA A 31 -31.58 25.26 12.77
N THR A 32 -31.09 25.66 13.93
CA THR A 32 -31.73 25.34 15.20
C THR A 32 -33.10 26.05 15.29
N ALA A 33 -34.00 25.73 14.37
CA ALA A 33 -35.39 26.16 14.43
C ALA A 33 -36.04 25.37 15.56
N GLY A 34 -36.13 26.00 16.74
CA GLY A 34 -36.94 25.46 17.83
C GLY A 34 -36.23 25.28 19.17
N GLY A 35 -35.07 25.84 19.41
CA GLY A 35 -34.45 25.90 20.76
C GLY A 35 -35.03 27.03 21.61
N PRO A 36 -34.85 27.00 22.96
CA PRO A 36 -35.24 28.10 23.83
C PRO A 36 -34.53 29.40 23.47
N HIS A 37 -35.24 30.55 23.60
CA HIS A 37 -34.72 31.89 23.24
C HIS A 37 -34.62 32.83 24.45
N ASN A 38 -34.94 32.37 25.65
CA ASN A 38 -35.09 33.19 26.85
C ASN A 38 -33.78 33.77 27.40
N ALA A 39 -32.63 33.25 26.99
CA ALA A 39 -31.34 33.81 27.35
C ALA A 39 -30.88 34.94 26.41
N VAL A 40 -31.48 35.09 25.22
CA VAL A 40 -31.14 36.13 24.26
C VAL A 40 -31.67 37.48 24.74
N PRO A 41 -30.83 38.51 24.99
CA PRO A 41 -31.33 39.82 25.42
C PRO A 41 -32.27 40.43 24.40
N ALA A 42 -33.41 40.99 24.85
CA ALA A 42 -34.41 41.61 23.99
C ALA A 42 -33.84 42.73 23.09
N ALA A 43 -32.81 43.48 23.57
CA ALA A 43 -32.10 44.47 22.81
C ALA A 43 -31.33 43.88 21.62
N ILE A 44 -30.93 42.60 21.68
CA ILE A 44 -30.28 41.87 20.60
C ILE A 44 -31.33 41.25 19.68
N ALA A 45 -32.29 40.53 20.23
CA ALA A 45 -33.35 39.86 19.43
C ALA A 45 -34.14 40.84 18.56
N ASN A 46 -34.40 42.05 19.08
CA ASN A 46 -35.02 43.18 18.35
C ASN A 46 -34.04 44.18 17.76
N GLY A 47 -32.74 43.87 17.81
CA GLY A 47 -31.65 44.73 17.46
C GLY A 47 -31.24 44.73 16.00
N GLY A 48 -30.02 45.20 15.73
CA GLY A 48 -29.35 45.14 14.42
C GLY A 48 -28.57 43.85 14.19
N PRO A 49 -28.15 43.57 12.97
CA PRO A 49 -27.46 42.33 12.61
C PRO A 49 -25.96 42.31 13.01
N VAL A 50 -25.36 43.43 13.40
CA VAL A 50 -23.98 43.50 13.86
C VAL A 50 -23.94 43.55 15.36
N ILE A 51 -23.46 42.52 16.02
CA ILE A 51 -23.57 42.30 17.47
C ILE A 51 -22.19 42.40 18.12
N ASP A 52 -22.08 43.22 19.17
CA ASP A 52 -21.01 43.26 20.13
C ASP A 52 -21.55 42.80 21.50
N ALA A 53 -21.22 41.56 21.88
CA ALA A 53 -21.72 40.96 23.11
C ALA A 53 -20.81 41.19 24.34
N GLY A 54 -19.72 41.88 24.22
CA GLY A 54 -18.61 41.91 25.22
C GLY A 54 -18.59 43.07 26.20
N THR A 55 -19.62 43.90 26.26
CA THR A 55 -19.78 44.97 27.25
C THR A 55 -20.82 44.53 28.30
N ALA A 56 -20.84 45.19 29.47
CA ALA A 56 -21.81 44.97 30.53
C ALA A 56 -23.30 45.00 30.04
N SER A 57 -23.53 45.62 28.88
CA SER A 57 -24.73 45.54 28.09
C SER A 57 -24.38 45.20 26.64
N ALA A 58 -24.79 43.98 26.18
CA ALA A 58 -24.62 43.59 24.77
C ALA A 58 -25.24 44.68 23.85
N ARG A 59 -24.54 45.06 22.79
CA ARG A 59 -24.98 46.07 21.84
C ARG A 59 -25.14 45.48 20.43
N SER A 60 -26.09 46.02 19.69
CA SER A 60 -26.25 45.70 18.27
C SER A 60 -26.36 46.97 17.44
N ALA A 61 -25.84 46.92 16.21
CA ALA A 61 -25.83 48.04 15.27
C ALA A 61 -26.69 47.71 14.03
N ARG A 62 -27.47 48.67 13.57
CA ARG A 62 -28.26 48.58 12.33
C ARG A 62 -27.58 49.37 11.20
N PRO A 63 -27.56 48.84 9.96
CA PRO A 63 -27.12 49.62 8.80
C PRO A 63 -27.93 50.88 8.65
N LYS A 64 -27.26 51.97 8.18
CA LYS A 64 -27.88 53.25 7.89
C LYS A 64 -29.04 53.09 6.90
N PRO A 65 -30.12 53.91 7.00
CA PRO A 65 -31.20 53.86 6.02
C PRO A 65 -30.70 54.00 4.58
N ARG A 66 -31.34 53.29 3.65
CA ARG A 66 -30.97 53.23 2.22
C ARG A 66 -29.58 52.74 1.95
N THR A 67 -29.01 51.88 2.85
CA THR A 67 -27.71 51.21 2.59
C THR A 67 -27.92 49.72 2.58
N ILE A 68 -27.18 49.01 1.71
CA ILE A 68 -27.17 47.56 1.62
C ILE A 68 -25.73 47.07 1.69
N ALA A 69 -25.41 46.23 2.67
CA ALA A 69 -24.21 45.37 2.67
C ALA A 69 -24.56 44.07 2.01
N ILE A 70 -24.07 43.85 0.77
CA ILE A 70 -24.12 42.51 0.17
C ILE A 70 -23.04 41.70 0.85
N THR A 71 -23.39 40.50 1.33
CA THR A 71 -22.44 39.58 1.97
C THR A 71 -22.49 38.23 1.28
N PHE A 72 -21.31 37.61 1.13
CA PHE A 72 -21.15 36.31 0.54
C PHE A 72 -20.52 35.37 1.56
N ASP A 73 -21.11 34.19 1.73
CA ASP A 73 -20.63 33.14 2.63
C ASP A 73 -20.06 31.97 1.84
N ASP A 74 -19.33 31.07 2.53
CA ASP A 74 -18.78 29.79 2.09
C ASP A 74 -17.53 29.85 1.18
N GLY A 75 -17.24 30.99 0.56
CA GLY A 75 -16.08 31.15 -0.34
C GLY A 75 -14.71 31.15 0.35
N PRO A 76 -13.62 31.26 -0.44
CA PRO A 76 -13.63 31.46 -1.88
C PRO A 76 -13.74 30.16 -2.71
N ASP A 77 -14.53 30.19 -3.77
CA ASP A 77 -14.69 29.09 -4.73
C ASP A 77 -13.96 29.41 -6.05
N PRO A 78 -13.21 28.48 -6.66
CA PRO A 78 -12.41 28.78 -7.87
C PRO A 78 -13.26 29.08 -9.11
N VAL A 79 -14.52 28.67 -9.13
CA VAL A 79 -15.43 28.88 -10.27
C VAL A 79 -16.31 30.11 -10.08
N TRP A 80 -16.85 30.31 -8.88
CA TRP A 80 -17.91 31.28 -8.64
C TRP A 80 -17.40 32.61 -8.07
N THR A 81 -16.47 32.58 -7.11
CA THR A 81 -15.93 33.81 -6.51
C THR A 81 -15.33 34.75 -7.55
N PRO A 82 -14.53 34.30 -8.57
CA PRO A 82 -14.05 35.16 -9.62
C PRO A 82 -15.16 35.87 -10.39
N LYS A 83 -16.24 35.18 -10.73
CA LYS A 83 -17.37 35.74 -11.48
C LYS A 83 -18.15 36.76 -10.66
N VAL A 84 -18.30 36.50 -9.34
CA VAL A 84 -18.90 37.45 -8.41
C VAL A 84 -18.06 38.75 -8.34
N LEU A 85 -16.75 38.61 -8.17
CA LEU A 85 -15.81 39.76 -8.13
C LEU A 85 -15.86 40.59 -9.43
N ASP A 86 -15.83 39.94 -10.59
CA ASP A 86 -15.92 40.58 -11.89
C ASP A 86 -17.23 41.36 -12.03
N LEU A 87 -18.34 40.79 -11.61
CA LEU A 87 -19.65 41.44 -11.62
C LEU A 87 -19.69 42.68 -10.68
N LEU A 88 -19.21 42.50 -9.44
CA LEU A 88 -19.14 43.57 -8.46
C LEU A 88 -18.27 44.74 -8.95
N LYS A 89 -17.14 44.45 -9.58
CA LYS A 89 -16.23 45.40 -10.21
C LYS A 89 -16.92 46.17 -11.35
N ALA A 90 -17.60 45.44 -12.24
CA ALA A 90 -18.37 46.05 -13.34
C ALA A 90 -19.48 46.95 -12.82
N GLN A 91 -20.13 46.56 -11.75
CA GLN A 91 -21.19 47.35 -11.09
C GLN A 91 -20.66 48.45 -10.15
N LYS A 92 -19.35 48.53 -9.92
CA LYS A 92 -18.71 49.49 -8.97
C LYS A 92 -19.32 49.35 -7.55
N VAL A 93 -19.47 48.14 -7.05
CA VAL A 93 -20.03 47.83 -5.74
C VAL A 93 -18.99 47.10 -4.88
N LYS A 94 -18.89 47.51 -3.61
CA LYS A 94 -18.11 46.76 -2.60
C LYS A 94 -19.02 45.88 -1.78
N ALA A 95 -18.52 44.69 -1.38
CA ALA A 95 -19.22 43.70 -0.62
C ALA A 95 -18.34 43.19 0.55
N THR A 96 -18.92 42.36 1.41
CA THR A 96 -18.20 41.67 2.49
C THR A 96 -18.26 40.15 2.26
N PHE A 97 -17.11 39.51 2.32
CA PHE A 97 -17.00 38.04 2.12
C PHE A 97 -16.67 37.37 3.46
N PHE A 98 -17.50 36.45 3.91
CA PHE A 98 -17.25 35.61 5.07
C PHE A 98 -16.69 34.27 4.60
N VAL A 99 -15.37 34.14 4.73
CA VAL A 99 -14.63 33.06 4.10
C VAL A 99 -14.40 31.88 5.05
N ILE A 100 -14.44 30.68 4.50
CA ILE A 100 -14.09 29.44 5.20
C ILE A 100 -12.58 29.28 5.16
N GLY A 101 -11.94 28.95 6.30
CA GLY A 101 -10.48 28.84 6.39
C GLY A 101 -9.88 27.78 5.46
N THR A 102 -10.51 26.62 5.29
CA THR A 102 -10.08 25.56 4.35
C THR A 102 -10.13 26.04 2.91
N GLU A 103 -11.13 26.80 2.51
CA GLU A 103 -11.26 27.35 1.16
C GLU A 103 -10.22 28.43 0.89
N VAL A 104 -9.91 29.27 1.90
CA VAL A 104 -8.80 30.23 1.82
C VAL A 104 -7.45 29.51 1.69
N ALA A 105 -7.24 28.40 2.38
CA ALA A 105 -6.00 27.62 2.26
C ALA A 105 -5.86 26.97 0.86
N ALA A 106 -6.97 26.48 0.30
CA ALA A 106 -7.02 25.93 -1.04
C ALA A 106 -6.77 27.00 -2.12
N HIS A 107 -7.42 28.18 -1.97
CA HIS A 107 -7.44 29.27 -2.95
C HIS A 107 -6.98 30.63 -2.38
N PRO A 108 -5.75 30.74 -1.82
CA PRO A 108 -5.28 31.98 -1.17
C PRO A 108 -5.17 33.16 -2.13
N GLU A 109 -5.02 32.90 -3.43
CA GLU A 109 -5.02 33.95 -4.46
C GLU A 109 -6.36 34.65 -4.60
N LEU A 110 -7.48 33.95 -4.39
CA LEU A 110 -8.82 34.51 -4.42
C LEU A 110 -9.09 35.38 -3.18
N ALA A 111 -8.66 34.91 -2.00
CA ALA A 111 -8.74 35.74 -0.77
C ALA A 111 -7.91 37.01 -0.90
N ARG A 112 -6.70 36.97 -1.51
CA ARG A 112 -5.92 38.16 -1.85
C ARG A 112 -6.66 39.09 -2.81
N ARG A 113 -7.32 38.54 -3.82
CA ARG A 113 -8.09 39.28 -4.80
C ARG A 113 -9.27 40.02 -4.15
N ILE A 114 -9.99 39.37 -3.25
CA ILE A 114 -11.07 39.98 -2.46
C ILE A 114 -10.56 41.24 -1.76
N VAL A 115 -9.46 41.13 -1.02
CA VAL A 115 -8.86 42.26 -0.27
C VAL A 115 -8.29 43.34 -1.21
N ALA A 116 -7.56 42.92 -2.25
CA ALA A 116 -6.94 43.84 -3.20
C ALA A 116 -7.97 44.66 -4.02
N GLU A 117 -9.12 44.10 -4.33
CA GLU A 117 -10.22 44.83 -4.99
C GLU A 117 -11.01 45.72 -4.01
N GLY A 118 -10.62 45.79 -2.73
CA GLY A 118 -11.20 46.66 -1.71
C GLY A 118 -12.55 46.17 -1.17
N HIS A 119 -12.81 44.86 -1.25
CA HIS A 119 -13.90 44.21 -0.55
C HIS A 119 -13.48 43.95 0.89
N GLN A 120 -14.44 43.83 1.79
CA GLN A 120 -14.21 43.50 3.18
C GLN A 120 -14.19 41.99 3.33
N ILE A 121 -13.39 41.47 4.26
CA ILE A 121 -13.29 40.03 4.56
C ILE A 121 -13.62 39.77 6.02
N GLY A 122 -14.39 38.73 6.32
CA GLY A 122 -14.74 38.22 7.62
C GLY A 122 -14.51 36.73 7.67
N LEU A 123 -14.60 36.13 8.86
CA LEU A 123 -14.43 34.69 9.06
C LEU A 123 -15.78 33.95 9.01
N HIS A 124 -15.77 32.73 8.44
CA HIS A 124 -16.89 31.80 8.44
C HIS A 124 -16.51 30.44 9.01
N THR A 125 -15.69 30.44 10.08
CA THR A 125 -15.01 29.31 10.72
C THR A 125 -13.94 28.65 9.81
N PHE A 126 -13.24 27.64 10.32
CA PHE A 126 -12.18 26.97 9.56
C PHE A 126 -12.74 25.85 8.68
N THR A 127 -13.66 25.00 9.24
CA THR A 127 -14.26 23.87 8.55
C THR A 127 -15.77 24.00 8.37
N HIS A 128 -16.33 25.22 8.36
CA HIS A 128 -17.78 25.49 8.32
C HIS A 128 -18.53 24.86 9.51
N ALA A 129 -17.89 24.76 10.69
CA ALA A 129 -18.46 24.14 11.88
C ALA A 129 -19.54 25.00 12.53
N ASN A 130 -20.64 24.40 12.96
CA ASN A 130 -21.67 25.06 13.75
C ASN A 130 -21.15 25.34 15.17
N LEU A 131 -20.84 26.61 15.46
CA LEU A 131 -20.27 27.03 16.74
C LEU A 131 -21.20 26.78 17.93
N SER A 132 -22.51 26.70 17.75
CA SER A 132 -23.46 26.46 18.84
C SER A 132 -23.48 25.00 19.31
N THR A 133 -22.96 24.04 18.52
CA THR A 133 -22.98 22.58 18.79
C THR A 133 -21.64 21.98 19.17
N ILE A 134 -20.54 22.72 19.01
CA ILE A 134 -19.18 22.23 19.26
C ILE A 134 -18.62 22.75 20.60
N PRO A 135 -17.70 22.00 21.26
CA PRO A 135 -17.08 22.42 22.52
C PRO A 135 -16.10 23.60 22.33
N ASP A 136 -15.82 24.34 23.40
CA ASP A 136 -15.01 25.57 23.39
C ASP A 136 -13.60 25.38 22.83
N TRP A 137 -12.95 24.26 23.13
CA TRP A 137 -11.63 23.97 22.57
C TRP A 137 -11.66 23.92 21.02
N ARG A 138 -12.74 23.37 20.44
CA ARG A 138 -12.92 23.31 19.00
C ARG A 138 -13.32 24.68 18.44
N ARG A 139 -14.20 25.44 19.11
CA ARG A 139 -14.50 26.85 18.74
C ARG A 139 -13.21 27.66 18.64
N SER A 140 -12.33 27.52 19.65
CA SER A 140 -11.03 28.21 19.68
C SER A 140 -10.15 27.81 18.49
N LEU A 141 -10.13 26.53 18.15
CA LEU A 141 -9.34 26.00 17.02
C LEU A 141 -9.89 26.51 15.68
N GLU A 142 -11.21 26.44 15.47
CA GLU A 142 -11.90 26.91 14.27
C GLU A 142 -11.57 28.39 13.96
N LEU A 143 -11.67 29.27 14.96
CA LEU A 143 -11.43 30.70 14.74
C LEU A 143 -9.96 31.06 14.62
N ARG A 144 -9.08 30.48 15.47
CA ARG A 144 -7.63 30.75 15.41
C ARG A 144 -7.02 30.26 14.11
N GLN A 145 -7.41 29.09 13.61
CA GLN A 145 -6.90 28.57 12.33
C GLN A 145 -7.39 29.41 11.16
N SER A 146 -8.68 29.78 11.13
CA SER A 146 -9.21 30.66 10.09
C SER A 146 -8.44 31.97 10.04
N GLN A 147 -8.21 32.61 11.20
CA GLN A 147 -7.46 33.86 11.28
C GLN A 147 -6.01 33.70 10.80
N LEU A 148 -5.35 32.59 11.20
CA LEU A 148 -3.97 32.33 10.82
C LEU A 148 -3.83 32.09 9.31
N ILE A 149 -4.74 31.32 8.72
CA ILE A 149 -4.80 31.09 7.27
C ILE A 149 -5.07 32.37 6.52
N LEU A 150 -6.03 33.17 6.98
CA LEU A 150 -6.33 34.49 6.38
C LEU A 150 -5.10 35.40 6.41
N ALA A 151 -4.42 35.49 7.56
CA ALA A 151 -3.19 36.21 7.75
C ALA A 151 -2.09 35.76 6.76
N GLY A 152 -1.90 34.45 6.62
CA GLY A 152 -0.94 33.85 5.67
C GLY A 152 -1.28 34.16 4.22
N ALA A 153 -2.54 34.06 3.85
CA ALA A 153 -3.01 34.23 2.49
C ALA A 153 -2.96 35.73 2.06
N THR A 154 -3.42 36.62 2.92
CA THR A 154 -3.71 38.02 2.56
C THR A 154 -2.81 39.06 3.25
N GLY A 155 -2.20 38.71 4.37
CA GLY A 155 -1.44 39.64 5.22
C GLY A 155 -2.33 40.51 6.12
N VAL A 156 -3.61 40.18 6.27
CA VAL A 156 -4.54 40.95 7.14
C VAL A 156 -5.25 40.01 8.14
N SER A 157 -5.77 40.63 9.20
CA SER A 157 -6.65 40.04 10.19
C SER A 157 -8.00 40.75 10.23
N THR A 158 -9.05 40.08 10.71
CA THR A 158 -10.40 40.63 10.82
C THR A 158 -11.06 40.17 12.13
N PRO A 159 -11.78 41.08 12.84
CA PRO A 159 -12.63 40.72 13.95
C PRO A 159 -14.05 40.28 13.51
N LEU A 160 -14.40 40.39 12.23
CA LEU A 160 -15.73 40.05 11.77
C LEU A 160 -15.91 38.54 11.65
N LEU A 161 -16.96 38.06 12.26
CA LEU A 161 -17.33 36.62 12.25
C LEU A 161 -18.79 36.48 11.87
N ARG A 162 -19.09 35.63 10.93
CA ARG A 162 -20.44 35.06 10.75
C ARG A 162 -20.39 33.59 11.13
N PRO A 163 -21.09 33.17 12.21
CA PRO A 163 -21.22 31.74 12.52
C PRO A 163 -21.99 31.02 11.41
N PRO A 164 -21.51 29.84 10.94
CA PRO A 164 -22.29 29.00 10.03
C PRO A 164 -23.68 28.68 10.59
N TYR A 165 -24.64 28.49 9.70
CA TYR A 165 -26.05 28.18 10.02
C TYR A 165 -26.77 29.25 10.85
N SER A 166 -26.18 30.43 11.04
CA SER A 166 -26.83 31.51 11.76
C SER A 166 -27.85 32.24 10.90
N SER A 167 -28.93 32.63 11.52
CA SER A 167 -30.01 33.42 10.90
C SER A 167 -30.00 34.89 11.39
N GLY A 168 -31.13 35.58 11.29
CA GLY A 168 -31.24 36.95 11.80
C GLY A 168 -31.36 37.02 13.33
N PRO A 169 -31.20 38.24 13.92
CA PRO A 169 -31.19 38.44 15.37
C PRO A 169 -32.40 37.87 16.12
N SER A 170 -33.59 37.95 15.51
CA SER A 170 -34.86 37.45 16.08
C SER A 170 -34.99 35.94 16.12
N ALA A 171 -34.14 35.20 15.41
CA ALA A 171 -34.17 33.73 15.33
C ALA A 171 -33.09 33.06 16.18
N LEU A 172 -32.28 33.83 16.92
CA LEU A 172 -31.20 33.29 17.77
C LEU A 172 -31.77 32.40 18.89
N THR A 173 -31.20 31.22 19.05
CA THR A 173 -31.44 30.35 20.20
C THR A 173 -30.47 30.67 21.34
N ASN A 174 -30.71 30.10 22.54
CA ASN A 174 -29.81 30.24 23.68
C ASN A 174 -28.42 29.66 23.37
N ALA A 175 -28.33 28.60 22.58
CA ALA A 175 -27.07 28.00 22.14
C ALA A 175 -26.31 28.93 21.20
N ASP A 176 -27.01 29.57 20.25
CA ASP A 176 -26.40 30.56 19.36
C ASP A 176 -25.90 31.76 20.17
N TRP A 177 -26.69 32.24 21.13
CA TRP A 177 -26.30 33.35 21.98
C TRP A 177 -25.02 33.02 22.78
N SER A 178 -24.98 31.86 23.43
CA SER A 178 -23.77 31.41 24.12
C SER A 178 -22.52 31.39 23.23
N SER A 179 -22.69 30.94 21.96
CA SER A 179 -21.57 30.93 20.99
C SER A 179 -21.13 32.36 20.58
N ILE A 180 -22.08 33.30 20.48
CA ILE A 180 -21.84 34.71 20.19
C ILE A 180 -21.09 35.39 21.36
N GLU A 181 -21.53 35.16 22.60
CA GLU A 181 -20.82 35.65 23.81
C GLU A 181 -19.41 35.11 23.87
N TRP A 182 -19.24 33.81 23.63
CA TRP A 182 -17.93 33.17 23.59
C TRP A 182 -17.02 33.79 22.49
N ALA A 183 -17.54 33.98 21.27
CA ALA A 183 -16.80 34.59 20.15
C ALA A 183 -16.34 36.02 20.47
N ARG A 184 -17.18 36.80 21.18
CA ARG A 184 -16.81 38.14 21.61
C ARG A 184 -15.67 38.12 22.63
N HIS A 185 -15.66 37.22 23.60
CA HIS A 185 -14.52 37.04 24.52
C HIS A 185 -13.23 36.68 23.79
N ALA A 186 -13.34 36.04 22.63
CA ALA A 186 -12.22 35.78 21.73
C ALA A 186 -11.86 36.97 20.80
N GLY A 187 -12.56 38.12 20.91
CA GLY A 187 -12.28 39.36 20.18
C GLY A 187 -13.07 39.55 18.89
N TYR A 188 -14.12 38.77 18.65
CA TYR A 188 -14.88 38.84 17.40
C TYR A 188 -16.20 39.59 17.56
N LEU A 189 -16.59 40.27 16.48
CA LEU A 189 -17.90 40.89 16.28
C LEU A 189 -18.75 39.98 15.40
N THR A 190 -19.93 39.58 15.88
CA THR A 190 -20.82 38.71 15.10
C THR A 190 -21.65 39.52 14.11
N VAL A 191 -21.67 39.08 12.86
CA VAL A 191 -22.45 39.68 11.78
C VAL A 191 -23.52 38.68 11.31
N LEU A 192 -24.75 38.98 11.63
CA LEU A 192 -25.93 38.24 11.20
C LEU A 192 -26.55 38.86 9.94
N THR A 193 -27.74 38.40 9.53
CA THR A 193 -28.43 38.87 8.32
C THR A 193 -29.73 39.56 8.65
N THR A 194 -30.22 40.43 7.77
CA THR A 194 -31.56 40.99 7.80
C THR A 194 -32.39 40.59 6.58
N LEU A 195 -31.71 40.21 5.50
CA LEU A 195 -32.31 39.63 4.30
C LEU A 195 -31.57 38.35 3.94
N ASP A 196 -32.26 37.27 3.71
CA ASP A 196 -31.74 36.04 3.19
C ASP A 196 -32.23 35.84 1.76
N SER A 197 -31.32 35.69 0.81
CA SER A 197 -31.68 35.45 -0.57
C SER A 197 -32.23 34.02 -0.81
N GLU A 198 -31.99 33.10 0.11
CA GLU A 198 -32.18 31.66 -0.03
C GLU A 198 -31.60 31.06 -1.31
N ASP A 199 -30.53 31.65 -1.86
CA ASP A 199 -29.87 31.26 -3.12
C ASP A 199 -29.26 29.85 -3.03
N TRP A 200 -28.90 29.41 -1.82
CA TRP A 200 -28.41 28.06 -1.53
C TRP A 200 -29.45 26.97 -1.85
N ARG A 201 -30.76 27.29 -1.77
CA ARG A 201 -31.85 26.38 -2.17
C ARG A 201 -32.08 26.31 -3.69
N ARG A 202 -31.51 27.26 -4.44
CA ARG A 202 -31.69 27.42 -5.90
C ARG A 202 -33.16 27.52 -6.31
N PRO A 203 -33.94 28.45 -5.72
CA PRO A 203 -35.41 28.54 -5.93
C PRO A 203 -35.78 29.22 -7.26
N GLY A 204 -34.80 29.53 -8.10
CA GLY A 204 -34.98 30.31 -9.32
C GLY A 204 -34.58 31.78 -9.15
N THR A 205 -33.98 32.37 -10.22
CA THR A 205 -33.46 33.75 -10.21
C THR A 205 -34.49 34.79 -9.76
N ALA A 206 -35.75 34.65 -10.15
CA ALA A 206 -36.84 35.56 -9.77
C ALA A 206 -37.12 35.53 -8.27
N GLN A 207 -37.08 34.33 -7.66
CA GLN A 207 -37.33 34.20 -6.22
C GLN A 207 -36.12 34.72 -5.42
N VAL A 208 -34.87 34.47 -5.86
CA VAL A 208 -33.67 35.05 -5.25
C VAL A 208 -33.75 36.58 -5.25
N ILE A 209 -34.20 37.22 -6.36
CA ILE A 209 -34.38 38.66 -6.44
C ILE A 209 -35.49 39.11 -5.46
N ALA A 210 -36.61 38.41 -5.42
CA ALA A 210 -37.70 38.75 -4.52
C ALA A 210 -37.28 38.72 -3.05
N ASN A 211 -36.60 37.64 -2.63
CA ASN A 211 -36.08 37.49 -1.27
C ASN A 211 -35.03 38.55 -0.90
N SER A 212 -34.24 38.98 -1.88
CA SER A 212 -33.16 39.95 -1.71
C SER A 212 -33.63 41.39 -1.79
N THR A 213 -34.93 41.69 -2.06
CA THR A 213 -35.43 43.02 -2.29
C THR A 213 -36.05 43.61 -1.00
N PRO A 214 -35.50 44.73 -0.44
CA PRO A 214 -36.06 45.38 0.74
C PRO A 214 -37.45 45.88 0.50
N LYS A 215 -38.37 45.68 1.47
CA LYS A 215 -39.75 46.19 1.42
C LYS A 215 -39.89 47.68 1.74
N GLY A 216 -38.90 48.24 2.44
CA GLY A 216 -38.86 49.66 2.86
C GLY A 216 -37.51 50.33 2.58
N THR A 217 -37.18 51.35 3.38
CA THR A 217 -35.94 52.13 3.27
C THR A 217 -34.90 51.78 4.36
N ALA A 218 -35.18 50.84 5.23
CA ALA A 218 -34.27 50.41 6.27
C ALA A 218 -32.98 49.85 5.65
N GLY A 219 -31.83 50.10 6.29
CA GLY A 219 -30.56 49.51 5.86
C GLY A 219 -30.55 47.98 6.09
N GLN A 220 -29.88 47.25 5.22
CA GLN A 220 -29.93 45.79 5.19
C GLN A 220 -28.50 45.18 5.14
N VAL A 221 -28.38 43.97 5.74
CA VAL A 221 -27.31 43.04 5.49
C VAL A 221 -27.90 41.88 4.72
N LEU A 222 -27.59 41.75 3.44
CA LEU A 222 -28.09 40.71 2.53
C LEU A 222 -27.14 39.54 2.49
N LEU A 223 -27.68 38.35 2.80
CA LEU A 223 -26.96 37.06 2.69
C LEU A 223 -27.09 36.50 1.29
N MET A 224 -25.99 36.17 0.70
CA MET A 224 -25.84 35.39 -0.52
C MET A 224 -24.62 34.46 -0.37
N HIS A 225 -24.42 33.56 -1.33
CA HIS A 225 -23.28 32.63 -1.30
C HIS A 225 -22.51 32.70 -2.62
N ASP A 226 -21.17 32.63 -2.53
CA ASP A 226 -20.26 32.56 -3.69
C ASP A 226 -19.55 31.19 -3.80
N ALA A 227 -20.01 30.20 -2.98
CA ALA A 227 -19.51 28.84 -2.98
C ALA A 227 -20.63 27.84 -2.57
N GLY A 228 -20.29 26.58 -2.36
CA GLY A 228 -21.26 25.55 -1.90
C GLY A 228 -22.19 25.04 -3.00
N GLY A 229 -21.74 24.95 -4.26
CA GLY A 229 -22.45 24.39 -5.39
C GLY A 229 -22.69 25.35 -6.55
N ASP A 230 -23.71 25.09 -7.38
CA ASP A 230 -24.03 25.92 -8.55
C ASP A 230 -24.63 27.27 -8.13
N ARG A 231 -23.98 28.36 -8.46
CA ARG A 231 -24.35 29.76 -8.16
C ARG A 231 -24.78 30.56 -9.40
N THR A 232 -25.16 29.87 -10.46
CA THR A 232 -25.66 30.54 -11.68
C THR A 232 -26.85 31.46 -11.39
N GLN A 233 -27.78 31.04 -10.52
CA GLN A 233 -28.94 31.86 -10.13
C GLN A 233 -28.56 33.07 -9.30
N THR A 234 -27.57 32.94 -8.41
CA THR A 234 -27.01 34.02 -7.61
C THR A 234 -26.42 35.12 -8.51
N LEU A 235 -25.57 34.73 -9.47
CA LEU A 235 -24.98 35.69 -10.44
C LEU A 235 -26.04 36.39 -11.28
N ALA A 236 -27.01 35.63 -11.82
CA ALA A 236 -28.10 36.17 -12.63
C ALA A 236 -28.99 37.12 -11.82
N ALA A 237 -29.20 36.80 -10.54
CA ALA A 237 -29.97 37.67 -9.63
C ALA A 237 -29.19 38.98 -9.32
N LEU A 238 -27.91 38.92 -8.98
CA LEU A 238 -27.05 40.08 -8.70
C LEU A 238 -26.99 41.04 -9.89
N GLN A 239 -26.88 40.52 -11.12
CA GLN A 239 -26.83 41.28 -12.32
C GLN A 239 -28.06 42.21 -12.51
N LYS A 240 -29.24 41.75 -12.08
CA LYS A 240 -30.50 42.50 -12.14
C LYS A 240 -30.77 43.30 -10.87
N LEU A 241 -30.46 42.74 -9.72
CA LEU A 241 -30.78 43.32 -8.40
C LEU A 241 -30.02 44.59 -8.14
N ILE A 242 -28.68 44.64 -8.43
CA ILE A 242 -27.83 45.80 -8.14
C ILE A 242 -28.34 47.05 -8.86
N PRO A 243 -28.55 47.07 -10.20
CA PRO A 243 -29.07 48.22 -10.90
C PRO A 243 -30.47 48.62 -10.39
N THR A 244 -31.35 47.66 -10.14
CA THR A 244 -32.71 47.92 -9.64
C THR A 244 -32.71 48.63 -8.27
N LEU A 245 -31.85 48.16 -7.34
CA LEU A 245 -31.74 48.78 -6.01
C LEU A 245 -31.08 50.16 -6.07
N LYS A 246 -30.06 50.36 -6.95
CA LYS A 246 -29.49 51.71 -7.22
C LYS A 246 -30.55 52.68 -7.70
N ALA A 247 -31.41 52.26 -8.64
CA ALA A 247 -32.49 53.06 -9.16
C ALA A 247 -33.54 53.46 -8.06
N ARG A 248 -33.68 52.59 -7.05
CA ARG A 248 -34.52 52.85 -5.85
C ARG A 248 -33.84 53.72 -4.79
N GLY A 249 -32.59 54.22 -5.08
CA GLY A 249 -31.83 55.09 -4.19
C GLY A 249 -31.07 54.40 -3.08
N PHE A 250 -30.84 53.06 -3.16
CA PHE A 250 -30.01 52.33 -2.23
C PHE A 250 -28.51 52.51 -2.61
N ARG A 251 -27.66 52.65 -1.60
CA ARG A 251 -26.21 52.61 -1.71
C ARG A 251 -25.66 51.30 -1.22
N PHE A 252 -24.66 50.80 -1.92
CA PHE A 252 -23.96 49.55 -1.54
C PHE A 252 -22.67 49.92 -0.83
N ALA A 253 -22.40 49.27 0.29
CA ALA A 253 -21.20 49.47 1.09
C ALA A 253 -20.82 48.17 1.83
N THR A 254 -19.63 48.09 2.42
CA THR A 254 -19.24 46.98 3.27
C THR A 254 -20.03 46.99 4.58
N VAL A 255 -20.07 45.84 5.29
CA VAL A 255 -20.73 45.77 6.59
C VAL A 255 -20.26 46.87 7.51
N SER A 256 -18.94 47.10 7.65
CA SER A 256 -18.38 48.09 8.54
C SER A 256 -18.77 49.52 8.17
N ASP A 257 -18.82 49.85 6.89
CA ASP A 257 -19.22 51.17 6.41
C ASP A 257 -20.70 51.46 6.69
N THR A 258 -21.55 50.42 6.59
CA THR A 258 -23.00 50.59 6.82
C THR A 258 -23.32 50.88 8.27
N VAL A 259 -22.53 50.39 9.24
CA VAL A 259 -22.71 50.62 10.68
C VAL A 259 -21.69 51.56 11.32
N ALA A 260 -20.82 52.17 10.51
CA ALA A 260 -19.76 53.10 10.92
C ALA A 260 -18.80 52.48 11.95
N LEU A 261 -18.39 51.22 11.76
CA LEU A 261 -17.34 50.62 12.57
C LEU A 261 -15.97 51.18 12.16
N PRO A 262 -15.06 51.47 13.12
CA PRO A 262 -13.69 51.80 12.80
C PRO A 262 -13.07 50.64 12.04
N GLN A 263 -12.08 50.91 11.18
CA GLN A 263 -11.49 49.90 10.26
C GLN A 263 -11.22 48.55 10.94
N PRO A 264 -12.03 47.51 10.67
CA PRO A 264 -11.91 46.22 11.38
C PRO A 264 -10.80 45.34 10.80
N VAL A 265 -10.43 45.55 9.52
CA VAL A 265 -9.39 44.76 8.87
C VAL A 265 -8.05 45.45 9.10
N GLN A 266 -7.10 44.73 9.69
CA GLN A 266 -5.77 45.27 10.06
C GLN A 266 -4.64 44.44 9.45
N PRO A 267 -3.53 45.08 9.04
CA PRO A 267 -2.34 44.37 8.60
C PRO A 267 -1.73 43.54 9.74
N VAL A 268 -1.24 42.37 9.46
CA VAL A 268 -0.58 41.48 10.43
C VAL A 268 0.93 41.56 10.34
N GLY A 269 1.62 41.23 11.42
CA GLY A 269 3.08 41.14 11.46
C GLY A 269 3.65 40.00 10.61
N VAL A 270 4.93 40.12 10.25
CA VAL A 270 5.65 39.16 9.40
C VAL A 270 5.61 37.72 10.01
N VAL A 271 5.76 37.61 11.33
CA VAL A 271 5.77 36.29 12.01
C VAL A 271 4.43 35.59 11.87
N GLU A 272 3.33 36.29 12.06
CA GLU A 272 1.98 35.72 11.96
C GLU A 272 1.67 35.33 10.52
N ARG A 273 2.02 36.18 9.57
CA ARG A 273 1.91 35.86 8.14
C ARG A 273 2.72 34.63 7.75
N SER A 274 3.98 34.50 8.23
CA SER A 274 4.84 33.34 7.95
C SER A 274 4.28 32.05 8.54
N ARG A 275 3.74 32.12 9.77
CA ARG A 275 3.06 30.96 10.39
C ARG A 275 1.84 30.53 9.56
N GLY A 276 1.03 31.46 9.10
CA GLY A 276 -0.12 31.16 8.25
C GLY A 276 0.29 30.54 6.91
N MET A 277 1.34 31.06 6.26
CA MET A 277 1.89 30.47 5.04
C MET A 277 2.41 29.05 5.27
N ALA A 278 3.05 28.77 6.41
CA ALA A 278 3.53 27.43 6.76
C ALA A 278 2.37 26.44 6.93
N VAL A 279 1.26 26.86 7.54
CA VAL A 279 0.07 26.01 7.68
C VAL A 279 -0.57 25.73 6.32
N ILE A 280 -0.71 26.74 5.45
CA ILE A 280 -1.20 26.57 4.07
C ILE A 280 -0.30 25.57 3.31
N GLY A 281 1.02 25.71 3.45
CA GLY A 281 1.99 24.78 2.85
C GLY A 281 1.84 23.36 3.36
N ALA A 282 1.65 23.16 4.67
CA ALA A 282 1.42 21.85 5.27
C ALA A 282 0.12 21.20 4.79
N MET A 283 -0.96 21.97 4.65
CA MET A 283 -2.23 21.48 4.09
C MET A 283 -2.06 21.01 2.64
N ARG A 284 -1.45 21.81 1.79
CA ARG A 284 -1.18 21.44 0.39
C ARG A 284 -0.27 20.23 0.25
N LEU A 285 0.74 20.11 1.12
CA LEU A 285 1.60 18.92 1.17
C LEU A 285 0.79 17.69 1.58
N SER A 286 -0.13 17.84 2.51
CA SER A 286 -1.04 16.78 2.95
C SER A 286 -1.92 16.29 1.80
N ASP A 287 -2.53 17.20 1.05
CA ASP A 287 -3.39 16.90 -0.11
C ASP A 287 -2.59 16.17 -1.20
N GLY A 288 -1.43 16.72 -1.58
CA GLY A 288 -0.54 16.07 -2.55
C GLY A 288 -0.02 14.70 -2.08
N THR A 289 0.14 14.52 -0.78
CA THR A 289 0.51 13.20 -0.21
C THR A 289 -0.59 12.17 -0.45
N LEU A 290 -1.85 12.54 -0.24
CA LEU A 290 -2.97 11.64 -0.50
C LEU A 290 -3.10 11.26 -1.97
N ASP A 291 -2.94 12.22 -2.88
CA ASP A 291 -2.97 11.94 -4.31
C ASP A 291 -1.89 10.93 -4.71
N VAL A 292 -0.66 11.15 -4.24
CA VAL A 292 0.45 10.21 -4.49
C VAL A 292 0.16 8.83 -3.91
N LEU A 293 -0.36 8.75 -2.67
CA LEU A 293 -0.72 7.49 -2.05
C LEU A 293 -1.85 6.77 -2.81
N GLY A 294 -2.84 7.51 -3.29
CA GLY A 294 -3.91 6.98 -4.14
C GLY A 294 -3.36 6.34 -5.41
N TRP A 295 -2.50 7.04 -6.14
CA TRP A 295 -1.86 6.51 -7.34
C TRP A 295 -0.96 5.30 -7.06
N LEU A 296 -0.19 5.32 -5.96
CA LEU A 296 0.64 4.18 -5.55
C LEU A 296 -0.22 2.96 -5.21
N LEU A 297 -1.36 3.15 -4.55
CA LEU A 297 -2.29 2.07 -4.23
C LEU A 297 -2.90 1.46 -5.50
N TYR A 298 -3.35 2.28 -6.45
CA TYR A 298 -3.86 1.79 -7.73
C TYR A 298 -2.79 1.04 -8.53
N ALA A 299 -1.56 1.56 -8.58
CA ALA A 299 -0.45 0.90 -9.26
C ALA A 299 -0.09 -0.44 -8.61
N ALA A 300 0.01 -0.49 -7.27
CA ALA A 300 0.28 -1.71 -6.53
C ALA A 300 -0.84 -2.76 -6.70
N GLY A 301 -2.10 -2.32 -6.69
CA GLY A 301 -3.26 -3.16 -6.95
C GLY A 301 -3.23 -3.76 -8.36
N ALA A 302 -3.02 -2.93 -9.38
CA ALA A 302 -2.92 -3.36 -10.78
C ALA A 302 -1.77 -4.36 -11.00
N LEU A 303 -0.59 -4.08 -10.43
CA LEU A 303 0.57 -4.98 -10.50
C LEU A 303 0.28 -6.32 -9.80
N SER A 304 -0.42 -6.30 -8.66
CA SER A 304 -0.78 -7.53 -7.93
C SER A 304 -1.76 -8.40 -8.72
N VAL A 305 -2.76 -7.80 -9.36
CA VAL A 305 -3.71 -8.50 -10.23
C VAL A 305 -3.00 -9.03 -11.48
N LEU A 306 -2.15 -8.22 -12.13
CA LEU A 306 -1.37 -8.63 -13.29
C LEU A 306 -0.46 -9.83 -12.96
N ARG A 307 0.23 -9.78 -11.81
CA ARG A 307 1.03 -10.91 -11.32
C ARG A 307 0.18 -12.16 -11.13
N ALA A 308 -0.98 -12.04 -10.46
CA ALA A 308 -1.86 -13.18 -10.22
C ALA A 308 -2.32 -13.82 -11.53
N VAL A 309 -2.76 -13.02 -12.49
CA VAL A 309 -3.17 -13.49 -13.83
C VAL A 309 -2.01 -14.16 -14.56
N ALA A 310 -0.84 -13.52 -14.61
CA ALA A 310 0.35 -14.07 -15.26
C ALA A 310 0.78 -15.40 -14.63
N THR A 311 0.76 -15.48 -13.30
CA THR A 311 1.13 -16.70 -12.56
C THR A 311 0.14 -17.84 -12.81
N VAL A 312 -1.19 -17.56 -12.84
CA VAL A 312 -2.20 -18.58 -13.15
C VAL A 312 -2.06 -19.08 -14.59
N ILE A 313 -1.86 -18.18 -15.56
CA ILE A 313 -1.65 -18.57 -16.97
C ILE A 313 -0.40 -19.44 -17.09
N ALA A 314 0.72 -19.00 -16.48
CA ALA A 314 1.97 -19.72 -16.49
C ALA A 314 1.83 -21.11 -15.84
N ALA A 315 1.24 -21.17 -14.66
CA ALA A 315 1.04 -22.44 -13.96
C ALA A 315 0.12 -23.40 -14.72
N LYS A 316 -0.93 -22.88 -15.37
CA LYS A 316 -1.82 -23.71 -16.23
C LYS A 316 -1.08 -24.24 -17.46
N ARG A 317 -0.21 -23.44 -18.06
CA ARG A 317 0.60 -23.85 -19.20
C ARG A 317 1.66 -24.88 -18.78
N HIS A 318 2.42 -24.61 -17.72
CA HIS A 318 3.39 -25.54 -17.16
C HIS A 318 2.76 -26.88 -16.80
N ALA A 319 1.59 -26.91 -16.14
CA ALA A 319 0.88 -28.12 -15.80
C ALA A 319 0.44 -28.95 -17.02
N ARG A 320 0.25 -28.34 -18.21
CA ARG A 320 -0.01 -29.06 -19.48
C ARG A 320 1.27 -29.63 -20.08
N GLU A 321 2.40 -28.94 -19.92
CA GLU A 321 3.70 -29.34 -20.44
C GLU A 321 4.32 -30.50 -19.64
N ARG A 322 3.91 -30.73 -18.38
CA ARG A 322 4.40 -31.84 -17.54
C ARG A 322 4.19 -33.25 -18.14
N TYR A 323 3.27 -33.41 -19.09
CA TYR A 323 3.05 -34.68 -19.81
C TYR A 323 3.98 -34.86 -21.00
N TRP A 324 4.82 -33.88 -21.30
CA TRP A 324 5.80 -34.00 -22.38
C TRP A 324 7.00 -34.79 -21.86
N SER A 325 7.54 -35.65 -22.71
CA SER A 325 8.78 -36.36 -22.45
C SER A 325 9.96 -35.41 -22.66
N TRP A 326 10.91 -35.41 -21.73
CA TRP A 326 12.20 -34.72 -21.88
C TRP A 326 13.11 -35.37 -22.92
N GLY A 327 12.76 -36.52 -23.45
CA GLY A 327 13.54 -37.35 -24.35
C GLY A 327 13.66 -38.80 -23.82
N GLU A 328 14.78 -39.45 -24.10
CA GLU A 328 15.08 -40.78 -23.52
C GLU A 328 15.23 -40.68 -22.00
N PRO A 329 14.69 -41.63 -21.25
CA PRO A 329 14.78 -41.62 -19.78
C PRO A 329 16.25 -41.59 -19.31
N VAL A 330 16.56 -40.69 -18.40
CA VAL A 330 17.87 -40.64 -17.73
C VAL A 330 17.91 -41.73 -16.68
N THR A 331 18.78 -42.72 -16.88
CA THR A 331 18.96 -43.90 -15.99
C THR A 331 20.36 -43.97 -15.38
N GLU A 332 21.24 -43.05 -15.74
CA GLU A 332 22.61 -42.97 -15.24
C GLU A 332 22.61 -42.69 -13.72
N PRO A 333 23.52 -43.34 -12.97
CA PRO A 333 23.66 -43.10 -11.55
C PRO A 333 24.02 -41.64 -11.26
N VAL A 334 23.62 -41.16 -10.09
CA VAL A 334 23.87 -39.78 -9.65
C VAL A 334 24.62 -39.71 -8.32
N THR A 335 25.40 -38.67 -8.11
CA THR A 335 26.00 -38.43 -6.79
C THR A 335 25.09 -37.45 -6.01
N VAL A 336 24.66 -37.88 -4.83
CA VAL A 336 23.91 -37.04 -3.90
C VAL A 336 24.86 -36.49 -2.84
N ILE A 337 24.99 -35.17 -2.73
CA ILE A 337 25.86 -34.49 -1.77
C ILE A 337 25.00 -33.90 -0.65
N VAL A 338 25.32 -34.30 0.59
CA VAL A 338 24.62 -33.85 1.81
C VAL A 338 25.64 -33.12 2.71
N PRO A 339 25.68 -31.77 2.70
CA PRO A 339 26.48 -31.03 3.66
C PRO A 339 25.81 -31.11 5.03
N ALA A 340 26.58 -31.47 6.06
CA ALA A 340 26.08 -31.63 7.42
C ALA A 340 26.92 -30.83 8.43
N TYR A 341 26.26 -30.09 9.31
CA TYR A 341 26.90 -29.41 10.44
C TYR A 341 25.95 -29.40 11.64
N ASN A 342 26.23 -30.27 12.62
CA ASN A 342 25.40 -30.47 13.81
C ASN A 342 23.92 -30.80 13.44
N GLU A 343 23.73 -31.87 12.66
CA GLU A 343 22.44 -32.35 12.15
C GLU A 343 22.09 -33.73 12.70
N SER A 344 22.69 -34.18 13.84
CA SER A 344 22.52 -35.51 14.41
C SER A 344 21.06 -35.94 14.58
N ALA A 345 20.15 -34.97 14.81
CA ALA A 345 18.72 -35.23 15.01
C ALA A 345 17.96 -35.62 13.70
N GLY A 346 18.40 -35.18 12.52
CA GLY A 346 17.67 -35.35 11.25
C GLY A 346 18.42 -36.18 10.19
N ILE A 347 19.73 -36.27 10.30
CA ILE A 347 20.61 -36.80 9.23
C ILE A 347 20.32 -38.26 8.91
N GLU A 348 19.94 -39.11 9.90
CA GLU A 348 19.59 -40.52 9.66
C GLU A 348 18.38 -40.64 8.72
N ALA A 349 17.29 -39.86 8.98
CA ALA A 349 16.10 -39.91 8.15
C ALA A 349 16.40 -39.43 6.72
N ALA A 350 17.21 -38.38 6.59
CA ALA A 350 17.64 -37.86 5.29
C ALA A 350 18.41 -38.91 4.49
N VAL A 351 19.49 -39.46 5.06
CA VAL A 351 20.34 -40.44 4.37
C VAL A 351 19.56 -41.72 4.02
N ARG A 352 18.72 -42.23 4.92
CA ARG A 352 17.88 -43.43 4.64
C ARG A 352 16.91 -43.16 3.49
N SER A 353 16.33 -41.95 3.39
CA SER A 353 15.41 -41.62 2.30
C SER A 353 16.11 -41.60 0.94
N LEU A 354 17.36 -41.13 0.92
CA LEU A 354 18.16 -41.06 -0.31
C LEU A 354 18.58 -42.44 -0.79
N VAL A 355 19.01 -43.34 0.13
CA VAL A 355 19.37 -44.73 -0.20
C VAL A 355 18.15 -45.55 -0.62
N ALA A 356 16.96 -45.20 -0.14
CA ALA A 356 15.69 -45.85 -0.54
C ALA A 356 15.18 -45.39 -1.92
N SER A 357 15.90 -44.49 -2.61
CA SER A 357 15.52 -44.00 -3.95
C SER A 357 15.40 -45.16 -4.96
N ASP A 358 14.39 -45.07 -5.83
CA ASP A 358 14.21 -45.98 -6.98
C ASP A 358 15.18 -45.68 -8.15
N HIS A 359 16.04 -44.67 -8.00
CA HIS A 359 17.11 -44.31 -8.92
C HIS A 359 18.48 -44.66 -8.33
N PRO A 360 19.46 -45.14 -9.12
CA PRO A 360 20.78 -45.47 -8.60
C PRO A 360 21.50 -44.22 -8.05
N VAL A 361 21.91 -44.25 -6.78
CA VAL A 361 22.55 -43.13 -6.10
C VAL A 361 23.84 -43.53 -5.40
N GLU A 362 24.83 -42.65 -5.46
CA GLU A 362 25.97 -42.55 -4.56
C GLU A 362 25.72 -41.39 -3.59
N VAL A 363 25.79 -41.62 -2.29
CA VAL A 363 25.53 -40.60 -1.27
C VAL A 363 26.83 -40.20 -0.59
N ILE A 364 27.20 -38.93 -0.70
CA ILE A 364 28.38 -38.33 -0.05
C ILE A 364 27.90 -37.34 1.03
N VAL A 365 28.06 -37.76 2.29
CA VAL A 365 27.81 -36.85 3.43
C VAL A 365 29.11 -36.14 3.77
N VAL A 366 29.10 -34.82 3.72
CA VAL A 366 30.25 -34.00 4.08
C VAL A 366 29.99 -33.34 5.44
N ASP A 367 30.64 -33.86 6.47
CA ASP A 367 30.57 -33.33 7.84
C ASP A 367 31.53 -32.12 7.98
N ASP A 368 30.97 -30.95 8.11
CA ASP A 368 31.72 -29.68 8.20
C ASP A 368 32.13 -29.34 9.65
N GLY A 369 32.72 -30.32 10.34
CA GLY A 369 33.24 -30.15 11.70
C GLY A 369 32.15 -30.16 12.77
N SER A 370 31.20 -31.07 12.70
CA SER A 370 30.15 -31.24 13.71
C SER A 370 30.71 -31.65 15.08
N SER A 371 30.07 -31.17 16.13
CA SER A 371 30.40 -31.49 17.53
C SER A 371 29.35 -32.35 18.23
N ASP A 372 28.27 -32.70 17.54
CA ASP A 372 27.11 -33.43 18.07
C ASP A 372 27.05 -34.89 17.67
N GLY A 373 28.11 -35.43 17.02
CA GLY A 373 28.18 -36.82 16.58
C GLY A 373 27.48 -37.09 15.25
N THR A 374 27.14 -36.06 14.45
CA THR A 374 26.46 -36.21 13.15
C THR A 374 27.14 -37.23 12.24
N ALA A 375 28.46 -37.17 12.05
CA ALA A 375 29.20 -38.10 11.20
C ALA A 375 29.17 -39.55 11.76
N ASP A 376 29.28 -39.71 13.09
CA ASP A 376 29.25 -40.99 13.75
C ASP A 376 27.87 -41.70 13.57
N VAL A 377 26.79 -40.88 13.62
CA VAL A 377 25.42 -41.38 13.32
C VAL A 377 25.39 -41.99 11.92
N VAL A 378 25.86 -41.27 10.89
CA VAL A 378 25.83 -41.75 9.49
C VAL A 378 26.69 -42.99 9.31
N GLU A 379 27.92 -42.99 9.82
CA GLU A 379 28.84 -44.14 9.74
C GLU A 379 28.26 -45.41 10.43
N SER A 380 27.55 -45.21 11.55
CA SER A 380 26.91 -46.31 12.28
C SER A 380 25.81 -47.03 11.48
N LEU A 381 25.18 -46.34 10.50
CA LEU A 381 24.12 -46.90 9.66
C LEU A 381 24.62 -47.98 8.71
N ARG A 382 25.91 -47.99 8.37
CA ARG A 382 26.57 -48.98 7.47
C ARG A 382 25.81 -49.21 6.17
N LEU A 383 25.24 -48.16 5.59
CA LEU A 383 24.44 -48.24 4.37
C LEU A 383 25.36 -48.38 3.14
N PRO A 384 25.02 -49.25 2.18
CA PRO A 384 25.79 -49.41 0.95
C PRO A 384 25.68 -48.10 0.10
N GLY A 385 26.80 -47.72 -0.56
CA GLY A 385 26.82 -46.53 -1.41
C GLY A 385 26.84 -45.20 -0.66
N VAL A 386 26.99 -45.21 0.69
CA VAL A 386 27.13 -44.01 1.52
C VAL A 386 28.58 -43.80 1.94
N GLN A 387 29.13 -42.63 1.65
CA GLN A 387 30.47 -42.22 2.06
C GLN A 387 30.35 -41.01 3.00
N VAL A 388 31.18 -40.95 4.05
CA VAL A 388 31.30 -39.77 4.94
C VAL A 388 32.66 -39.15 4.74
N ILE A 389 32.68 -37.85 4.52
CA ILE A 389 33.90 -37.03 4.44
C ILE A 389 33.87 -36.06 5.61
N ARG A 390 34.91 -36.04 6.47
CA ARG A 390 35.02 -35.12 7.60
C ARG A 390 36.00 -34.01 7.25
N GLN A 391 35.59 -32.78 7.47
CA GLN A 391 36.48 -31.59 7.27
C GLN A 391 36.39 -30.62 8.45
N GLN A 392 37.34 -29.69 8.54
CA GLN A 392 37.16 -28.57 9.47
C GLN A 392 36.08 -27.63 8.99
N ASN A 393 35.34 -27.03 9.92
CA ASN A 393 34.26 -26.12 9.57
C ASN A 393 34.74 -24.96 8.69
N ALA A 394 34.23 -24.93 7.48
CA ALA A 394 34.53 -23.91 6.47
C ALA A 394 33.24 -23.36 5.82
N GLY A 395 32.08 -23.79 6.32
CA GLY A 395 30.76 -23.37 5.86
C GLY A 395 30.17 -24.24 4.76
N LYS A 396 28.85 -24.18 4.59
CA LYS A 396 28.10 -25.00 3.65
C LYS A 396 28.63 -24.98 2.20
N PRO A 397 29.01 -23.82 1.60
CA PRO A 397 29.62 -23.83 0.25
C PRO A 397 30.89 -24.65 0.14
N ALA A 398 31.75 -24.61 1.16
CA ALA A 398 32.98 -25.39 1.20
C ALA A 398 32.68 -26.88 1.28
N ALA A 399 31.73 -27.31 2.15
CA ALA A 399 31.31 -28.68 2.25
C ALA A 399 30.73 -29.22 0.93
N LEU A 400 29.88 -28.43 0.26
CA LEU A 400 29.34 -28.78 -1.05
C LEU A 400 30.41 -28.88 -2.13
N ASN A 401 31.44 -27.99 -2.13
CA ASN A 401 32.56 -28.06 -3.05
C ASN A 401 33.45 -29.29 -2.79
N THR A 402 33.68 -29.68 -1.54
CA THR A 402 34.35 -30.93 -1.17
C THR A 402 33.60 -32.14 -1.70
N GLY A 403 32.27 -32.20 -1.49
CA GLY A 403 31.44 -33.24 -2.06
C GLY A 403 31.45 -33.28 -3.60
N LEU A 404 31.47 -32.11 -4.25
CA LEU A 404 31.55 -31.98 -5.70
C LEU A 404 32.88 -32.53 -6.28
N GLN A 405 33.97 -32.33 -5.56
CA GLN A 405 35.29 -32.89 -5.95
C GLN A 405 35.31 -34.42 -5.82
N ALA A 406 34.63 -34.97 -4.81
CA ALA A 406 34.56 -36.40 -4.58
C ALA A 406 33.47 -37.11 -5.44
N ALA A 407 32.58 -36.36 -6.08
CA ALA A 407 31.48 -36.88 -6.88
C ALA A 407 31.99 -37.70 -8.08
N SER A 408 31.45 -38.92 -8.24
CA SER A 408 31.81 -39.83 -9.32
C SER A 408 31.07 -39.55 -10.62
N TYR A 409 29.82 -39.06 -10.53
CA TYR A 409 28.93 -38.96 -11.68
C TYR A 409 28.76 -37.51 -12.20
N GLU A 410 28.29 -37.38 -13.46
CA GLU A 410 28.08 -36.11 -14.12
C GLU A 410 26.84 -35.39 -13.54
N LEU A 411 25.82 -36.14 -13.11
CA LEU A 411 24.65 -35.55 -12.46
C LEU A 411 24.84 -35.58 -10.95
N VAL A 412 24.66 -34.42 -10.34
CA VAL A 412 24.82 -34.19 -8.90
C VAL A 412 23.52 -33.66 -8.33
N VAL A 413 23.09 -34.24 -7.20
CA VAL A 413 21.94 -33.75 -6.42
C VAL A 413 22.46 -33.16 -5.11
N MET A 414 22.10 -31.93 -4.78
CA MET A 414 22.44 -31.30 -3.50
C MET A 414 21.21 -31.26 -2.60
N VAL A 415 21.39 -31.69 -1.33
CA VAL A 415 20.30 -31.89 -0.38
C VAL A 415 20.71 -31.39 1.00
N ASP A 416 19.85 -30.64 1.69
CA ASP A 416 20.10 -30.24 3.08
C ASP A 416 20.00 -31.46 4.03
N GLY A 417 20.80 -31.49 5.10
CA GLY A 417 20.91 -32.61 6.05
C GLY A 417 19.64 -32.92 6.84
N ASP A 418 18.62 -32.05 6.79
CA ASP A 418 17.30 -32.20 7.42
C ASP A 418 16.18 -32.53 6.42
N THR A 419 16.51 -32.84 5.17
CA THR A 419 15.52 -33.03 4.10
C THR A 419 15.32 -34.48 3.77
N VAL A 420 14.06 -34.92 3.77
CA VAL A 420 13.63 -36.30 3.48
C VAL A 420 12.99 -36.36 2.09
N PHE A 421 13.52 -37.20 1.21
CA PHE A 421 13.06 -37.37 -0.18
C PHE A 421 11.94 -38.42 -0.28
N GLU A 422 11.00 -38.23 -1.23
CA GLU A 422 10.12 -39.32 -1.68
C GLU A 422 10.94 -40.29 -2.53
N GLU A 423 10.54 -41.57 -2.56
CA GLU A 423 11.27 -42.67 -3.21
C GLU A 423 11.58 -42.39 -4.69
N ASP A 424 10.65 -41.75 -5.43
CA ASP A 424 10.77 -41.43 -6.84
C ASP A 424 11.38 -40.02 -7.10
N ALA A 425 11.69 -39.27 -6.03
CA ALA A 425 12.06 -37.87 -6.15
C ALA A 425 13.38 -37.65 -6.93
N VAL A 426 14.41 -38.49 -6.69
CA VAL A 426 15.68 -38.40 -7.43
C VAL A 426 15.46 -38.73 -8.90
N ARG A 427 14.74 -39.82 -9.20
CA ARG A 427 14.41 -40.21 -10.56
C ARG A 427 13.69 -39.09 -11.32
N MET A 428 12.72 -38.45 -10.69
CA MET A 428 12.00 -37.29 -11.31
C MET A 428 12.92 -36.10 -11.50
N LEU A 429 13.79 -35.77 -10.53
CA LEU A 429 14.67 -34.63 -10.54
C LEU A 429 15.68 -34.68 -11.69
N VAL A 430 16.10 -35.88 -12.11
CA VAL A 430 17.14 -36.02 -13.15
C VAL A 430 16.58 -36.08 -14.57
N GLN A 431 15.29 -36.36 -14.78
CA GLN A 431 14.74 -36.49 -16.14
C GLN A 431 14.94 -35.24 -17.02
N PRO A 432 14.84 -34.00 -16.51
CA PRO A 432 15.07 -32.81 -17.33
C PRO A 432 16.48 -32.72 -17.92
N PHE A 433 17.46 -33.44 -17.38
CA PHE A 433 18.82 -33.45 -17.93
C PHE A 433 18.95 -34.24 -19.25
N ALA A 434 17.91 -34.90 -19.72
CA ALA A 434 17.87 -35.39 -21.11
C ALA A 434 18.02 -34.26 -22.12
N ASP A 435 17.61 -33.01 -21.78
CA ASP A 435 17.93 -31.81 -22.54
C ASP A 435 19.34 -31.32 -22.17
N PRO A 436 20.30 -31.34 -23.11
CA PRO A 436 21.68 -30.92 -22.84
C PRO A 436 21.83 -29.44 -22.48
N SER A 437 20.84 -28.58 -22.74
CA SER A 437 20.84 -27.19 -22.34
C SER A 437 20.52 -26.97 -20.86
N VAL A 438 19.96 -27.97 -20.18
CA VAL A 438 19.59 -27.89 -18.77
C VAL A 438 20.84 -28.08 -17.90
N GLY A 439 21.21 -27.03 -17.16
CA GLY A 439 22.34 -27.06 -16.23
C GLY A 439 21.92 -27.33 -14.78
N ALA A 440 20.68 -26.98 -14.41
CA ALA A 440 20.14 -27.23 -13.08
C ALA A 440 18.63 -27.49 -13.09
N VAL A 441 18.17 -28.22 -12.10
CA VAL A 441 16.75 -28.59 -11.89
C VAL A 441 16.36 -28.26 -10.45
N SER A 442 15.30 -27.48 -10.28
CA SER A 442 14.69 -27.21 -8.98
C SER A 442 13.59 -28.23 -8.71
N GLY A 443 13.68 -28.95 -7.63
CA GLY A 443 12.57 -29.80 -7.17
C GLY A 443 11.54 -29.04 -6.32
N ASN A 444 10.55 -29.79 -5.82
CA ASN A 444 9.39 -29.32 -5.06
C ASN A 444 9.61 -29.55 -3.56
N ALA A 445 10.16 -28.55 -2.87
CA ALA A 445 10.32 -28.60 -1.42
C ALA A 445 8.96 -28.40 -0.72
N LYS A 446 8.67 -29.27 0.25
CA LYS A 446 7.45 -29.28 1.07
C LYS A 446 7.78 -29.07 2.54
N VAL A 447 6.93 -28.37 3.27
CA VAL A 447 7.06 -28.24 4.74
C VAL A 447 6.58 -29.55 5.39
N GLY A 448 7.41 -30.15 6.23
CA GLY A 448 7.08 -31.38 6.96
C GLY A 448 6.37 -31.12 8.29
N ASN A 449 6.84 -30.17 9.07
CA ASN A 449 6.31 -29.83 10.40
C ASN A 449 5.16 -28.80 10.32
N ARG A 450 3.97 -29.23 9.86
CA ARG A 450 2.79 -28.38 9.57
C ARG A 450 1.89 -28.07 10.77
N LYS A 451 2.31 -28.40 12.01
CA LYS A 451 1.49 -28.17 13.21
C LYS A 451 1.44 -26.70 13.60
N GLY A 452 0.32 -26.27 14.21
CA GLY A 452 0.09 -24.90 14.66
C GLY A 452 -0.12 -23.89 13.51
N LEU A 453 -0.36 -22.62 13.87
CA LEU A 453 -0.60 -21.54 12.89
C LEU A 453 0.65 -21.25 12.06
N LEU A 454 1.82 -21.19 12.72
CA LEU A 454 3.07 -20.86 12.06
C LEU A 454 3.47 -21.89 11.01
N GLY A 455 3.32 -23.21 11.31
CA GLY A 455 3.56 -24.27 10.35
C GLY A 455 2.58 -24.21 9.16
N ARG A 456 1.29 -23.90 9.41
CA ARG A 456 0.29 -23.73 8.34
C ARG A 456 0.61 -22.53 7.44
N TRP A 457 1.01 -21.38 8.00
CA TRP A 457 1.37 -20.21 7.22
C TRP A 457 2.60 -20.44 6.33
N GLN A 458 3.62 -21.15 6.86
CA GLN A 458 4.78 -21.54 6.07
C GLN A 458 4.43 -22.56 4.98
N HIS A 459 3.54 -23.51 5.29
CA HIS A 459 3.03 -24.44 4.28
C HIS A 459 2.31 -23.70 3.13
N ILE A 460 1.44 -22.71 3.45
CA ILE A 460 0.80 -21.85 2.44
C ILE A 460 1.87 -21.09 1.64
N GLU A 461 2.88 -20.52 2.29
CA GLU A 461 3.96 -19.79 1.63
C GLU A 461 4.74 -20.69 0.65
N TYR A 462 5.05 -21.94 1.02
CA TYR A 462 5.75 -22.87 0.13
C TYR A 462 4.91 -23.23 -1.10
N VAL A 463 3.63 -23.53 -0.90
CA VAL A 463 2.74 -23.92 -2.01
C VAL A 463 2.42 -22.74 -2.91
N VAL A 464 2.05 -21.58 -2.35
CA VAL A 464 1.58 -20.41 -3.12
C VAL A 464 2.73 -19.50 -3.52
N GLY A 465 3.68 -19.23 -2.60
CA GLY A 465 4.74 -18.27 -2.83
C GLY A 465 5.93 -18.85 -3.60
N PHE A 466 6.31 -20.10 -3.33
CA PHE A 466 7.50 -20.68 -3.95
C PHE A 466 7.15 -21.59 -5.14
N ASN A 467 6.33 -22.63 -4.93
CA ASN A 467 6.09 -23.62 -5.97
C ASN A 467 5.26 -23.07 -7.14
N LEU A 468 4.33 -22.16 -6.87
CA LEU A 468 3.55 -21.51 -7.93
C LEU A 468 4.40 -20.53 -8.74
N ASP A 469 5.26 -19.72 -8.08
CA ASP A 469 6.16 -18.78 -8.75
C ASP A 469 7.24 -19.51 -9.56
N ARG A 470 7.73 -20.72 -9.11
CA ARG A 470 8.69 -21.51 -9.89
C ARG A 470 8.15 -21.92 -11.25
N ARG A 471 6.86 -22.22 -11.36
CA ARG A 471 6.21 -22.51 -12.64
C ARG A 471 6.24 -21.31 -13.59
N LEU A 472 6.09 -20.10 -13.04
CA LEU A 472 6.24 -18.86 -13.81
C LEU A 472 7.69 -18.66 -14.26
N PHE A 473 8.65 -18.85 -13.35
CA PHE A 473 10.07 -18.67 -13.66
C PHE A 473 10.58 -19.70 -14.67
N ASP A 474 10.10 -20.94 -14.62
CA ASP A 474 10.46 -21.98 -15.59
C ASP A 474 9.99 -21.60 -17.01
N LEU A 475 8.70 -21.28 -17.17
CA LEU A 475 8.19 -20.82 -18.48
C LEU A 475 8.82 -19.54 -18.97
N ALA A 476 9.17 -18.64 -18.06
CA ALA A 476 9.87 -17.40 -18.39
C ALA A 476 11.37 -17.61 -18.60
N GLU A 477 11.90 -18.82 -18.37
CA GLU A 477 13.28 -19.20 -18.45
C GLU A 477 14.20 -18.24 -17.63
N CYS A 478 13.80 -17.97 -16.39
CA CYS A 478 14.50 -16.99 -15.55
C CYS A 478 14.51 -17.39 -14.07
N MET A 479 14.61 -18.70 -13.80
CA MET A 479 14.65 -19.23 -12.43
C MET A 479 15.75 -18.57 -11.61
N PRO A 480 15.42 -17.85 -10.52
CA PRO A 480 16.44 -17.16 -9.75
C PRO A 480 17.10 -18.01 -8.68
N THR A 481 16.43 -19.10 -8.24
CA THR A 481 16.86 -19.92 -7.09
C THR A 481 16.44 -21.38 -7.26
N VAL A 482 17.40 -22.26 -7.19
CA VAL A 482 17.21 -23.70 -6.92
C VAL A 482 17.45 -23.89 -5.43
N PRO A 483 16.44 -24.33 -4.63
CA PRO A 483 16.61 -24.42 -3.18
C PRO A 483 17.63 -25.47 -2.79
N GLY A 484 18.43 -25.20 -1.76
CA GLY A 484 19.41 -26.13 -1.23
C GLY A 484 18.83 -27.46 -0.74
N ALA A 485 17.52 -27.47 -0.42
CA ALA A 485 16.82 -28.66 0.04
C ALA A 485 16.57 -29.70 -1.06
N VAL A 486 16.45 -29.29 -2.35
CA VAL A 486 16.18 -30.22 -3.47
C VAL A 486 16.62 -29.60 -4.80
N GLY A 487 17.87 -29.80 -5.16
CA GLY A 487 18.46 -29.29 -6.39
C GLY A 487 19.26 -30.33 -7.15
N GLY A 488 19.01 -30.49 -8.46
CA GLY A 488 19.83 -31.25 -9.37
C GLY A 488 20.72 -30.37 -10.22
N PHE A 489 21.96 -30.80 -10.53
CA PHE A 489 22.95 -29.99 -11.26
C PHE A 489 23.81 -30.88 -12.20
N ARG A 490 24.26 -30.30 -13.32
CA ARG A 490 25.37 -30.90 -14.07
C ARG A 490 26.69 -30.53 -13.41
N ARG A 491 27.56 -31.54 -13.13
CA ARG A 491 28.88 -31.31 -12.56
C ARG A 491 29.74 -30.42 -13.46
N SER A 492 29.69 -30.64 -14.76
CA SER A 492 30.39 -29.81 -15.75
C SER A 492 29.94 -28.36 -15.75
N ALA A 493 28.63 -28.08 -15.53
CA ALA A 493 28.10 -26.73 -15.39
C ALA A 493 28.60 -26.04 -14.10
N LEU A 494 28.62 -26.76 -12.98
CA LEU A 494 29.15 -26.27 -11.71
C LEU A 494 30.68 -25.97 -11.81
N GLN A 495 31.45 -26.87 -12.44
CA GLN A 495 32.87 -26.66 -12.63
C GLN A 495 33.17 -25.45 -13.50
N ARG A 496 32.39 -25.20 -14.54
CA ARG A 496 32.53 -24.05 -15.44
C ARG A 496 32.40 -22.71 -14.74
N ILE A 497 31.53 -22.63 -13.75
CA ILE A 497 31.34 -21.39 -12.97
C ILE A 497 32.25 -21.30 -11.75
N GLY A 498 33.11 -22.30 -11.51
CA GLY A 498 34.06 -22.35 -10.40
C GLY A 498 33.50 -22.89 -9.08
N GLY A 499 32.36 -23.62 -9.11
CA GLY A 499 31.70 -24.18 -7.94
C GLY A 499 30.84 -23.18 -7.16
N LEU A 500 30.60 -23.47 -5.88
CA LEU A 500 29.80 -22.64 -4.99
C LEU A 500 30.66 -21.54 -4.34
N SER A 501 30.12 -20.34 -4.27
CA SER A 501 30.75 -19.16 -3.67
C SER A 501 30.20 -18.87 -2.27
N ASP A 502 31.05 -18.39 -1.36
CA ASP A 502 30.70 -17.95 0.00
C ASP A 502 30.43 -16.43 0.12
N VAL A 503 30.44 -15.72 -1.02
CA VAL A 503 30.32 -14.25 -1.06
C VAL A 503 28.94 -13.75 -0.64
N THR A 504 27.88 -14.57 -0.78
CA THR A 504 26.51 -14.21 -0.44
C THR A 504 25.93 -15.12 0.65
N LEU A 505 24.97 -14.63 1.42
CA LEU A 505 24.27 -15.42 2.45
C LEU A 505 23.19 -16.36 1.88
N ALA A 506 22.95 -16.32 0.57
CA ALA A 506 22.06 -17.22 -0.16
C ALA A 506 22.87 -17.87 -1.29
N GLU A 507 23.69 -18.85 -0.93
CA GLU A 507 24.58 -19.57 -1.81
C GLU A 507 23.87 -20.27 -2.97
N ASP A 508 22.67 -20.77 -2.71
CA ASP A 508 21.78 -21.42 -3.66
C ASP A 508 21.25 -20.45 -4.74
N THR A 509 20.85 -19.27 -4.32
CA THR A 509 20.41 -18.19 -5.21
C THR A 509 21.58 -17.67 -6.06
N ASP A 510 22.73 -17.46 -5.45
CA ASP A 510 23.95 -17.02 -6.14
C ASP A 510 24.40 -18.04 -7.19
N LEU A 511 24.44 -19.32 -6.81
CA LEU A 511 24.75 -20.44 -7.70
C LEU A 511 23.82 -20.49 -8.91
N THR A 512 22.51 -20.41 -8.65
CA THR A 512 21.48 -20.47 -9.71
C THR A 512 21.63 -19.31 -10.69
N MET A 513 21.81 -18.08 -10.18
CA MET A 513 22.03 -16.90 -11.02
C MET A 513 23.33 -16.98 -11.81
N ALA A 514 24.39 -17.56 -11.24
CA ALA A 514 25.66 -17.79 -11.94
C ALA A 514 25.48 -18.76 -13.12
N LEU A 515 24.78 -19.87 -12.93
CA LEU A 515 24.46 -20.84 -13.99
C LEU A 515 23.65 -20.19 -15.12
N CYS A 516 22.60 -19.45 -14.78
CA CYS A 516 21.82 -18.71 -15.79
C CYS A 516 22.67 -17.71 -16.58
N ARG A 517 23.64 -17.04 -15.92
CA ARG A 517 24.55 -16.10 -16.58
C ARG A 517 25.59 -16.77 -17.45
N ASP A 518 25.95 -17.99 -17.10
CA ASP A 518 26.85 -18.84 -17.93
C ASP A 518 26.12 -19.46 -19.14
N GLY A 519 24.82 -19.23 -19.26
CA GLY A 519 24.02 -19.65 -20.42
C GLY A 519 23.17 -20.90 -20.22
N TRP A 520 23.23 -21.53 -19.03
CA TRP A 520 22.46 -22.70 -18.73
C TRP A 520 20.99 -22.41 -18.50
N ARG A 521 20.10 -23.30 -18.95
CA ARG A 521 18.70 -23.32 -18.60
C ARG A 521 18.55 -23.94 -17.22
N VAL A 522 17.70 -23.33 -16.37
CA VAL A 522 17.29 -23.84 -15.06
C VAL A 522 15.79 -24.10 -15.10
N VAL A 523 15.36 -25.31 -14.78
CA VAL A 523 13.96 -25.77 -14.91
C VAL A 523 13.38 -26.21 -13.57
N TYR A 524 12.04 -26.34 -13.51
CA TYR A 524 11.31 -26.80 -12.32
C TYR A 524 10.65 -28.15 -12.57
N GLU A 525 10.99 -29.15 -11.76
CA GLU A 525 10.33 -30.47 -11.76
C GLU A 525 9.43 -30.63 -10.52
N GLU A 526 8.14 -30.42 -10.70
CA GLU A 526 7.16 -30.43 -9.61
C GLU A 526 6.92 -31.80 -8.96
N ARG A 527 7.29 -32.89 -9.65
CA ARG A 527 7.14 -34.28 -9.16
C ARG A 527 8.28 -34.69 -8.26
N ALA A 528 9.44 -34.05 -8.35
CA ALA A 528 10.58 -34.30 -7.47
C ALA A 528 10.33 -33.70 -6.09
N ARG A 529 9.67 -34.45 -5.19
CA ARG A 529 9.21 -33.95 -3.90
C ARG A 529 10.17 -34.28 -2.78
N ALA A 530 10.45 -33.30 -1.94
CA ALA A 530 11.23 -33.47 -0.72
C ALA A 530 10.63 -32.67 0.44
N TRP A 531 10.77 -33.21 1.65
CA TRP A 531 10.18 -32.68 2.87
C TRP A 531 11.26 -32.09 3.76
N THR A 532 11.18 -30.81 4.11
CA THR A 532 12.15 -30.09 4.95
C THR A 532 11.49 -29.52 6.19
N GLU A 533 12.29 -29.27 7.23
CA GLU A 533 11.81 -28.61 8.44
C GLU A 533 11.71 -27.10 8.26
N ALA A 534 10.56 -26.54 8.65
CA ALA A 534 10.35 -25.11 8.71
C ALA A 534 10.51 -24.59 10.15
N PRO A 535 10.93 -23.32 10.37
CA PRO A 535 11.06 -22.74 11.70
C PRO A 535 9.82 -22.87 12.56
N ALA A 536 9.99 -23.31 13.81
CA ALA A 536 8.88 -23.52 14.74
C ALA A 536 8.57 -22.29 15.61
N SER A 537 9.42 -21.27 15.62
CA SER A 537 9.22 -20.02 16.35
C SER A 537 9.32 -18.79 15.47
N LEU A 538 8.66 -17.67 15.87
CA LEU A 538 8.73 -16.41 15.14
C LEU A 538 10.16 -15.85 15.07
N GLY A 539 10.97 -16.03 16.13
CA GLY A 539 12.36 -15.59 16.13
C GLY A 539 13.23 -16.39 15.17
N ALA A 540 13.04 -17.71 15.08
CA ALA A 540 13.75 -18.57 14.10
C ALA A 540 13.30 -18.23 12.66
N LEU A 541 12.00 -18.03 12.45
CA LEU A 541 11.45 -17.58 11.17
C LEU A 541 12.06 -16.25 10.73
N TRP A 542 12.12 -15.26 11.64
CA TRP A 542 12.74 -13.96 11.36
C TRP A 542 14.17 -14.13 10.88
N ARG A 543 15.02 -14.84 11.64
CA ARG A 543 16.43 -15.07 11.27
C ARG A 543 16.57 -15.73 9.92
N GLN A 544 15.75 -16.75 9.61
CA GLN A 544 15.78 -17.44 8.32
C GLN A 544 15.36 -16.53 7.17
N ARG A 545 14.23 -15.83 7.29
CA ARG A 545 13.71 -14.95 6.22
C ARG A 545 14.60 -13.74 6.00
N TYR A 546 15.20 -13.21 7.06
CA TYR A 546 16.16 -12.12 6.97
C TYR A 546 17.42 -12.55 6.20
N ARG A 547 17.96 -13.74 6.51
CA ARG A 547 19.10 -14.32 5.77
C ARG A 547 18.75 -14.51 4.29
N TRP A 548 17.61 -15.08 3.98
CA TRP A 548 17.17 -15.28 2.59
C TRP A 548 16.97 -13.97 1.84
N CYS A 549 16.26 -13.02 2.43
CA CYS A 549 15.99 -11.74 1.80
C CYS A 549 17.29 -10.96 1.56
N TYR A 550 18.14 -10.84 2.59
CA TYR A 550 19.41 -10.11 2.47
C TYR A 550 20.38 -10.81 1.49
N GLY A 551 20.48 -12.14 1.56
CA GLY A 551 21.31 -12.92 0.62
C GLY A 551 20.81 -12.80 -0.83
N THR A 552 19.50 -12.78 -1.05
CA THR A 552 18.92 -12.53 -2.38
C THR A 552 19.26 -11.12 -2.88
N LEU A 553 19.22 -10.09 -2.03
CA LEU A 553 19.65 -8.73 -2.41
C LEU A 553 21.15 -8.70 -2.79
N GLN A 554 22.01 -9.42 -2.04
CA GLN A 554 23.42 -9.55 -2.38
C GLN A 554 23.61 -10.23 -3.74
N ALA A 555 22.92 -11.35 -4.00
CA ALA A 555 22.97 -12.06 -5.27
C ALA A 555 22.46 -11.21 -6.43
N MET A 556 21.34 -10.49 -6.27
CA MET A 556 20.83 -9.56 -7.27
C MET A 556 21.85 -8.46 -7.60
N TRP A 557 22.51 -7.92 -6.58
CA TRP A 557 23.55 -6.90 -6.79
C TRP A 557 24.78 -7.46 -7.50
N LYS A 558 25.27 -8.66 -7.10
CA LYS A 558 26.37 -9.38 -7.73
C LYS A 558 26.08 -9.65 -9.21
N HIS A 559 24.87 -10.08 -9.52
CA HIS A 559 24.43 -10.45 -10.86
C HIS A 559 23.73 -9.34 -11.65
N ARG A 560 23.74 -8.08 -11.19
CA ARG A 560 23.03 -6.95 -11.84
C ARG A 560 23.41 -6.73 -13.31
N GLY A 561 24.63 -7.12 -13.72
CA GLY A 561 25.04 -7.07 -15.13
C GLY A 561 24.14 -7.88 -16.08
N ALA A 562 23.37 -8.85 -15.56
CA ALA A 562 22.43 -9.64 -16.35
C ALA A 562 21.36 -8.80 -17.07
N TRP A 563 20.99 -7.62 -16.54
CA TRP A 563 20.00 -6.75 -17.18
C TRP A 563 20.37 -6.31 -18.60
N VAL A 564 21.65 -6.11 -18.85
CA VAL A 564 22.17 -5.65 -20.16
C VAL A 564 22.72 -6.79 -21.02
N GLN A 565 22.82 -8.01 -20.47
CA GLN A 565 23.31 -9.18 -21.21
C GLN A 565 22.25 -9.74 -22.17
N ARG A 566 22.67 -10.60 -23.12
CA ARG A 566 21.79 -11.29 -24.07
C ARG A 566 21.65 -12.78 -23.70
N GLY A 567 20.82 -13.51 -24.44
CA GLY A 567 20.60 -14.95 -24.22
C GLY A 567 19.95 -15.24 -22.86
N GLN A 568 20.33 -16.34 -22.24
CA GLN A 568 19.78 -16.81 -20.95
C GLN A 568 20.09 -15.82 -19.81
N ALA A 569 21.29 -15.27 -19.77
CA ALA A 569 21.66 -14.21 -18.82
C ALA A 569 20.71 -12.99 -18.89
N GLY A 570 20.38 -12.55 -20.11
CA GLY A 570 19.46 -11.44 -20.30
C GLY A 570 18.00 -11.77 -19.94
N LYS A 571 17.58 -13.03 -20.07
CA LYS A 571 16.26 -13.48 -19.57
C LYS A 571 16.23 -13.41 -18.03
N LEU A 572 17.27 -13.91 -17.35
CA LEU A 572 17.41 -13.74 -15.89
C LEU A 572 17.32 -12.26 -15.50
N GLY A 573 18.10 -11.37 -16.15
CA GLY A 573 18.16 -9.95 -15.81
C GLY A 573 16.80 -9.27 -15.99
N ARG A 574 16.29 -9.23 -17.23
CA ARG A 574 15.08 -8.46 -17.57
C ARG A 574 13.78 -9.04 -17.03
N ARG A 575 13.69 -10.37 -16.82
CA ARG A 575 12.49 -11.04 -16.31
C ARG A 575 12.65 -11.39 -14.82
N GLY A 576 13.68 -12.20 -14.47
CA GLY A 576 13.88 -12.70 -13.11
C GLY A 576 14.23 -11.63 -12.10
N LEU A 577 15.33 -10.86 -12.33
CA LEU A 577 15.74 -9.81 -11.39
C LEU A 577 14.71 -8.68 -11.31
N THR A 578 14.06 -8.33 -12.42
CA THR A 578 12.99 -7.32 -12.43
C THR A 578 11.78 -7.81 -11.62
N TYR A 579 11.40 -9.09 -11.74
CA TYR A 579 10.32 -9.67 -10.94
C TYR A 579 10.67 -9.64 -9.44
N LEU A 580 11.88 -10.07 -9.06
CA LEU A 580 12.33 -10.03 -7.67
C LEU A 580 12.31 -8.59 -7.13
N LEU A 581 12.84 -7.63 -7.89
CA LEU A 581 12.85 -6.22 -7.48
C LEU A 581 11.43 -5.68 -7.26
N LEU A 582 10.51 -5.90 -8.20
CA LEU A 582 9.15 -5.38 -8.11
C LEU A 582 8.32 -6.06 -7.02
N PHE A 583 8.30 -7.40 -6.99
CA PHE A 583 7.36 -8.17 -6.18
C PHE A 583 7.92 -8.65 -4.84
N GLN A 584 9.24 -8.76 -4.69
CA GLN A 584 9.86 -9.20 -3.43
C GLN A 584 10.58 -8.08 -2.68
N VAL A 585 10.79 -6.91 -3.30
CA VAL A 585 11.43 -5.75 -2.65
C VAL A 585 10.50 -4.54 -2.62
N LEU A 586 10.12 -3.99 -3.78
CA LEU A 586 9.41 -2.70 -3.85
C LEU A 586 7.98 -2.78 -3.31
N LEU A 587 7.18 -3.77 -3.72
CA LEU A 587 5.81 -3.92 -3.22
C LEU A 587 5.76 -4.21 -1.71
N PRO A 588 6.59 -5.10 -1.13
CA PRO A 588 6.65 -5.26 0.32
C PRO A 588 7.09 -4.00 1.09
N LEU A 589 7.98 -3.17 0.52
CA LEU A 589 8.36 -1.89 1.14
C LEU A 589 7.21 -0.88 1.16
N LEU A 590 6.31 -0.91 0.17
CA LEU A 590 5.12 -0.05 0.13
C LEU A 590 3.97 -0.55 1.01
N ALA A 591 3.98 -1.81 1.41
CA ALA A 591 2.86 -2.41 2.11
C ALA A 591 2.52 -1.76 3.47
N PRO A 592 3.47 -1.35 4.35
CA PRO A 592 3.15 -0.61 5.57
C PRO A 592 2.43 0.72 5.29
N VAL A 593 2.79 1.39 4.19
CA VAL A 593 2.15 2.65 3.75
C VAL A 593 0.70 2.38 3.36
N VAL A 594 0.44 1.28 2.63
CA VAL A 594 -0.92 0.84 2.26
C VAL A 594 -1.76 0.52 3.50
N ASP A 595 -1.18 -0.15 4.50
CA ASP A 595 -1.89 -0.48 5.74
C ASP A 595 -2.26 0.78 6.54
N VAL A 596 -1.34 1.77 6.66
CA VAL A 596 -1.63 3.07 7.29
C VAL A 596 -2.73 3.83 6.53
N PHE A 597 -2.67 3.83 5.19
CA PHE A 597 -3.70 4.46 4.36
C PHE A 597 -5.05 3.74 4.45
N ALA A 598 -5.07 2.42 4.59
CA ALA A 598 -6.31 1.66 4.84
C ALA A 598 -6.95 2.03 6.19
N LEU A 599 -6.14 2.17 7.26
CA LEU A 599 -6.62 2.66 8.56
C LEU A 599 -7.19 4.08 8.47
N TYR A 600 -6.49 4.98 7.78
CA TYR A 600 -6.99 6.31 7.46
C TYR A 600 -8.35 6.23 6.75
N GLY A 601 -8.44 5.37 5.73
CA GLY A 601 -9.66 5.18 4.95
C GLY A 601 -10.84 4.65 5.75
N LEU A 602 -10.61 3.80 6.75
CA LEU A 602 -11.65 3.31 7.66
C LEU A 602 -12.19 4.41 8.57
N VAL A 603 -11.36 5.39 8.97
CA VAL A 603 -11.73 6.46 9.91
C VAL A 603 -12.31 7.67 9.17
N PHE A 604 -11.70 8.09 8.07
CA PHE A 604 -11.99 9.36 7.41
C PHE A 604 -12.66 9.22 6.04
N LEU A 605 -12.61 8.05 5.39
CA LEU A 605 -13.29 7.80 4.12
C LEU A 605 -14.54 6.94 4.32
N ASN A 606 -14.97 6.29 3.26
CA ASN A 606 -16.11 5.38 3.34
C ASN A 606 -15.64 3.97 3.80
N PRO A 607 -15.94 3.53 5.04
CA PRO A 607 -15.46 2.26 5.58
C PRO A 607 -15.94 1.05 4.77
N LEU A 608 -17.14 1.14 4.17
CA LEU A 608 -17.66 0.07 3.31
C LEU A 608 -16.81 -0.11 2.04
N ARG A 609 -16.41 0.99 1.39
CA ARG A 609 -15.54 0.92 0.20
C ARG A 609 -14.16 0.33 0.55
N VAL A 610 -13.58 0.75 1.66
CA VAL A 610 -12.30 0.20 2.15
C VAL A 610 -12.44 -1.30 2.45
N GLY A 611 -13.51 -1.69 3.13
CA GLY A 611 -13.83 -3.09 3.42
C GLY A 611 -14.02 -3.94 2.15
N LEU A 612 -14.71 -3.41 1.14
CA LEU A 612 -14.90 -4.11 -0.15
C LEU A 612 -13.58 -4.29 -0.91
N VAL A 613 -12.70 -3.30 -0.93
CA VAL A 613 -11.35 -3.41 -1.54
C VAL A 613 -10.55 -4.49 -0.82
N TRP A 614 -10.52 -4.48 0.51
CA TRP A 614 -9.84 -5.51 1.30
C TRP A 614 -10.42 -6.91 1.05
N ALA A 615 -11.75 -7.06 1.02
CA ALA A 615 -12.42 -8.32 0.73
C ALA A 615 -12.10 -8.83 -0.68
N GLY A 616 -12.01 -7.95 -1.68
CA GLY A 616 -11.61 -8.28 -3.05
C GLY A 616 -10.17 -8.83 -3.11
N PHE A 617 -9.23 -8.19 -2.42
CA PHE A 617 -7.86 -8.70 -2.30
C PHE A 617 -7.81 -10.06 -1.58
N MET A 618 -8.59 -10.23 -0.52
CA MET A 618 -8.68 -11.50 0.20
C MET A 618 -9.25 -12.61 -0.69
N ALA A 619 -10.30 -12.33 -1.45
CA ALA A 619 -10.88 -13.28 -2.40
C ALA A 619 -9.86 -13.69 -3.48
N LEU A 620 -9.07 -12.73 -4.00
CA LEU A 620 -7.99 -13.02 -4.94
C LEU A 620 -6.95 -13.96 -4.32
N GLN A 621 -6.50 -13.69 -3.10
CA GLN A 621 -5.51 -14.53 -2.42
C GLN A 621 -6.04 -15.94 -2.11
N VAL A 622 -7.29 -16.05 -1.66
CA VAL A 622 -7.94 -17.35 -1.43
C VAL A 622 -8.07 -18.11 -2.75
N GLY A 623 -8.51 -17.46 -3.82
CA GLY A 623 -8.61 -18.06 -5.15
C GLY A 623 -7.26 -18.56 -5.67
N MET A 624 -6.19 -17.76 -5.53
CA MET A 624 -4.83 -18.16 -5.86
C MET A 624 -4.35 -19.34 -4.99
N GLY A 625 -4.65 -19.32 -3.70
CA GLY A 625 -4.35 -20.40 -2.78
C GLY A 625 -5.04 -21.71 -3.16
N LEU A 626 -6.34 -21.66 -3.40
CA LEU A 626 -7.12 -22.85 -3.85
C LEU A 626 -6.56 -23.44 -5.14
N TYR A 627 -6.21 -22.57 -6.10
CA TYR A 627 -5.62 -23.00 -7.36
C TYR A 627 -4.24 -23.66 -7.16
N ALA A 628 -3.36 -23.03 -6.37
CA ALA A 628 -2.02 -23.55 -6.07
C ALA A 628 -2.08 -24.90 -5.33
N PHE A 629 -2.93 -25.01 -4.31
CA PHE A 629 -3.12 -26.26 -3.56
C PHE A 629 -3.64 -27.39 -4.45
N ARG A 630 -4.58 -27.09 -5.34
CA ARG A 630 -5.07 -28.05 -6.32
C ARG A 630 -3.97 -28.54 -7.27
N LEU A 631 -3.11 -27.64 -7.77
CA LEU A 631 -2.00 -28.01 -8.65
C LEU A 631 -0.97 -28.89 -7.95
N ASP A 632 -0.71 -28.63 -6.67
CA ASP A 632 0.27 -29.36 -5.86
C ASP A 632 -0.30 -30.67 -5.24
N GLY A 633 -1.59 -30.97 -5.49
CA GLY A 633 -2.27 -32.13 -4.90
C GLY A 633 -2.49 -32.03 -3.39
N GLU A 634 -2.49 -30.82 -2.83
CA GLU A 634 -2.60 -30.55 -1.40
C GLU A 634 -4.05 -30.26 -0.97
N LYS A 635 -4.40 -30.63 0.27
CA LYS A 635 -5.72 -30.35 0.83
C LYS A 635 -5.83 -28.85 1.22
N PRO A 636 -6.94 -28.16 0.85
CA PRO A 636 -7.07 -26.71 1.06
C PRO A 636 -7.31 -26.28 2.52
N GLY A 637 -7.39 -27.23 3.46
CA GLY A 637 -7.67 -26.98 4.87
C GLY A 637 -6.86 -25.83 5.49
N PRO A 638 -5.54 -25.68 5.27
CA PRO A 638 -4.75 -24.58 5.85
C PRO A 638 -5.20 -23.17 5.44
N LEU A 639 -5.88 -23.02 4.29
CA LEU A 639 -6.25 -21.72 3.72
C LEU A 639 -7.25 -20.92 4.59
N TRP A 640 -7.97 -21.54 5.53
CA TRP A 640 -8.80 -20.81 6.48
C TRP A 640 -7.99 -19.79 7.32
N SER A 641 -6.69 -20.02 7.48
CA SER A 641 -5.80 -19.16 8.28
C SER A 641 -5.24 -17.97 7.49
N LEU A 642 -5.54 -17.83 6.19
CA LEU A 642 -5.09 -16.71 5.34
C LEU A 642 -5.48 -15.32 5.88
N PRO A 643 -6.72 -15.09 6.37
CA PRO A 643 -7.05 -13.79 6.94
C PRO A 643 -6.18 -13.43 8.14
N LEU A 644 -5.88 -14.37 9.03
CA LEU A 644 -5.00 -14.17 10.18
C LEU A 644 -3.53 -13.95 9.77
N GLN A 645 -3.11 -14.57 8.68
CA GLN A 645 -1.77 -14.39 8.11
C GLN A 645 -1.48 -12.93 7.77
N GLN A 646 -2.50 -12.17 7.35
CA GLN A 646 -2.35 -10.76 6.97
C GLN A 646 -1.95 -9.86 8.15
N PHE A 647 -2.39 -10.19 9.37
CA PHE A 647 -2.13 -9.36 10.55
C PHE A 647 -0.81 -9.67 11.25
N VAL A 648 -0.28 -10.87 11.13
CA VAL A 648 0.95 -11.27 11.86
C VAL A 648 2.08 -11.61 10.88
N TYR A 649 1.88 -12.63 10.05
CA TYR A 649 2.93 -13.17 9.19
C TYR A 649 3.37 -12.18 8.12
N ARG A 650 2.40 -11.53 7.46
CA ARG A 650 2.65 -10.51 6.45
C ARG A 650 3.43 -9.33 7.03
N GLN A 651 3.04 -8.86 8.20
CA GLN A 651 3.71 -7.75 8.87
C GLN A 651 5.18 -8.09 9.21
N LEU A 652 5.41 -9.31 9.70
CA LEU A 652 6.76 -9.81 9.96
C LEU A 652 7.61 -9.83 8.68
N MET A 653 7.04 -10.27 7.55
CA MET A 653 7.75 -10.29 6.26
C MET A 653 8.11 -8.87 5.78
N TYR A 654 7.24 -7.88 5.95
CA TYR A 654 7.54 -6.49 5.60
C TYR A 654 8.68 -5.91 6.41
N LEU A 655 8.71 -6.20 7.71
CA LEU A 655 9.81 -5.78 8.58
C LEU A 655 11.12 -6.44 8.18
N VAL A 656 11.09 -7.72 7.80
CA VAL A 656 12.27 -8.45 7.29
C VAL A 656 12.81 -7.78 6.03
N VAL A 657 11.94 -7.46 5.05
CA VAL A 657 12.36 -6.80 3.81
C VAL A 657 12.91 -5.41 4.10
N SER A 658 12.22 -4.62 4.92
CA SER A 658 12.65 -3.27 5.31
C SER A 658 14.01 -3.28 5.99
N GLN A 659 14.22 -4.20 6.93
CA GLN A 659 15.51 -4.36 7.61
C GLN A 659 16.61 -4.83 6.64
N SER A 660 16.31 -5.77 5.74
CA SER A 660 17.27 -6.28 4.77
C SER A 660 17.73 -5.19 3.81
N VAL A 661 16.81 -4.38 3.29
CA VAL A 661 17.12 -3.25 2.41
C VAL A 661 17.94 -2.20 3.15
N PHE A 662 17.53 -1.85 4.38
CA PHE A 662 18.28 -0.89 5.20
C PHE A 662 19.71 -1.36 5.48
N THR A 663 19.89 -2.64 5.83
CA THR A 663 21.21 -3.24 6.07
C THR A 663 22.07 -3.26 4.80
N ALA A 664 21.45 -3.56 3.65
CA ALA A 664 22.14 -3.53 2.36
C ALA A 664 22.63 -2.12 2.00
N LEU A 665 21.80 -1.10 2.21
CA LEU A 665 22.14 0.31 1.99
C LEU A 665 23.22 0.81 2.97
N ALA A 666 23.21 0.32 4.23
CA ALA A 666 24.19 0.66 5.23
C ALA A 666 25.55 -0.03 5.04
N GLY A 667 25.67 -0.95 4.06
CA GLY A 667 26.92 -1.67 3.76
C GLY A 667 27.39 -2.63 4.85
N SER A 668 26.53 -3.01 5.78
CA SER A 668 26.87 -3.87 6.92
C SER A 668 27.04 -5.33 6.46
N ARG A 669 28.16 -5.97 6.84
CA ARG A 669 28.36 -7.41 6.61
C ARG A 669 27.78 -8.20 7.78
N LEU A 670 26.86 -9.13 7.49
CA LEU A 670 26.29 -10.03 8.47
C LEU A 670 27.07 -11.34 8.53
N ARG A 671 27.20 -11.91 9.74
CA ARG A 671 27.73 -13.26 9.92
C ARG A 671 26.59 -14.27 9.82
N TRP A 672 26.92 -15.46 9.26
CA TRP A 672 26.00 -16.59 9.21
C TRP A 672 25.55 -16.99 10.61
N GLN A 673 24.23 -17.19 10.83
CA GLN A 673 23.67 -17.63 12.11
C GLN A 673 22.99 -18.97 11.92
N ARG A 674 23.32 -19.91 12.80
CA ARG A 674 22.75 -21.26 12.82
C ARG A 674 21.26 -21.24 13.19
N MET A 675 20.49 -22.15 12.56
CA MET A 675 19.11 -22.46 12.96
C MET A 675 19.10 -23.72 13.80
N GLU A 676 18.19 -23.77 14.79
CA GLU A 676 17.92 -24.97 15.56
C GLU A 676 17.14 -25.98 14.70
N ARG A 677 17.54 -27.26 14.76
CA ARG A 677 16.90 -28.39 14.09
C ARG A 677 16.21 -29.25 15.14
N TYR A 678 15.03 -29.76 14.80
CA TYR A 678 14.17 -30.46 15.77
C TYR A 678 14.08 -31.98 15.50
N GLY A 679 14.55 -32.46 14.34
CA GLY A 679 14.49 -33.87 13.97
C GLY A 679 13.04 -34.43 13.89
N SER A 680 12.09 -33.56 13.48
CA SER A 680 10.66 -33.91 13.55
C SER A 680 10.16 -34.69 12.34
N LEU A 681 11.00 -34.92 11.33
CA LEU A 681 10.64 -35.67 10.13
C LEU A 681 10.99 -37.16 10.25
N ALA A 682 9.99 -38.01 9.98
CA ALA A 682 10.19 -39.43 9.75
C ALA A 682 10.03 -39.72 8.24
N VAL A 683 10.66 -40.82 7.76
CA VAL A 683 10.45 -41.28 6.37
C VAL A 683 8.95 -41.50 6.17
N PRO A 684 8.32 -40.87 5.16
CA PRO A 684 6.90 -41.04 4.90
C PRO A 684 6.63 -42.56 4.63
N PRO A 685 5.60 -43.16 5.23
CA PRO A 685 5.21 -44.52 4.83
C PRO A 685 4.76 -44.51 3.37
N ALA A 686 5.21 -45.47 2.57
CA ALA A 686 4.98 -45.61 1.14
C ALA A 686 3.50 -45.60 0.69
N SER A 687 2.56 -45.59 1.65
CA SER A 687 1.10 -45.65 1.42
C SER A 687 0.37 -44.31 1.29
N LEU A 688 1.04 -43.17 1.38
CA LEU A 688 0.36 -41.83 1.30
C LEU A 688 0.36 -41.17 -0.09
N THR A 689 0.89 -41.85 -1.11
CA THR A 689 1.09 -41.28 -2.46
C THR A 689 0.26 -41.91 -3.58
N SER A 690 -0.76 -42.73 -3.31
CA SER A 690 -1.67 -43.19 -4.37
C SER A 690 -2.92 -42.28 -4.45
N PRO A 691 -3.06 -41.44 -5.49
CA PRO A 691 -4.38 -41.07 -5.95
C PRO A 691 -5.01 -42.33 -6.55
N ALA A 692 -6.24 -42.61 -6.19
CA ALA A 692 -7.03 -43.72 -6.74
C ALA A 692 -7.02 -43.68 -8.29
N GLU A 693 -6.17 -44.48 -8.90
CA GLU A 693 -6.36 -44.97 -10.26
C GLU A 693 -7.28 -46.20 -10.18
N GLY A 694 -8.56 -45.93 -10.06
CA GLY A 694 -9.61 -46.95 -10.08
C GLY A 694 -10.80 -46.41 -10.85
N GLY A 695 -10.86 -46.63 -12.15
CA GLY A 695 -12.04 -46.32 -12.94
C GLY A 695 -11.78 -46.16 -14.44
N ASP A 696 -12.00 -47.30 -15.13
CA ASP A 696 -12.36 -47.33 -16.55
C ASP A 696 -11.24 -47.39 -17.61
N ARG A 697 -10.50 -48.50 -17.59
CA ARG A 697 -9.89 -49.04 -18.80
C ARG A 697 -10.83 -50.05 -19.47
N ARG A 698 -11.85 -49.59 -20.16
CA ARG A 698 -12.50 -50.34 -21.28
C ARG A 698 -13.37 -49.37 -22.07
N ARG A 699 -12.84 -48.84 -23.14
CA ARG A 699 -13.44 -48.42 -24.40
C ARG A 699 -12.67 -47.22 -24.98
N ARG A 700 -11.75 -47.54 -25.87
CA ARG A 700 -11.42 -46.79 -27.10
C ARG A 700 -10.09 -47.29 -27.68
N GLU A 701 -10.05 -48.54 -28.07
CA GLU A 701 -9.23 -48.92 -29.23
C GLU A 701 -10.08 -48.65 -30.46
N GLY A 702 -9.63 -47.76 -31.27
CA GLY A 702 -10.28 -47.45 -32.56
C GLY A 702 -10.02 -46.02 -32.98
N SER A 703 -9.12 -45.87 -33.95
CA SER A 703 -8.94 -44.66 -34.76
C SER A 703 -7.97 -43.58 -34.20
N ALA A 704 -6.70 -43.75 -34.56
CA ALA A 704 -5.80 -42.63 -34.81
C ALA A 704 -4.66 -43.01 -35.75
N ALA A 705 -4.98 -43.13 -37.01
CA ALA A 705 -3.99 -42.94 -38.08
C ALA A 705 -3.94 -41.43 -38.41
N GLY A 706 -2.75 -40.89 -38.40
CA GLY A 706 -2.41 -39.66 -39.15
C GLY A 706 -2.62 -38.31 -38.47
N ARG A 707 -1.61 -37.81 -37.78
CA ARG A 707 -1.26 -36.40 -37.87
C ARG A 707 0.26 -36.22 -37.81
N ARG A 708 0.72 -35.62 -38.86
CA ARG A 708 2.10 -35.34 -39.26
C ARG A 708 2.85 -34.51 -38.24
N SER A 709 4.15 -34.84 -38.12
CA SER A 709 5.19 -33.99 -37.56
C SER A 709 5.20 -32.64 -38.24
N LYS A 710 5.22 -31.54 -37.50
CA LYS A 710 5.63 -30.24 -38.02
C LYS A 710 7.10 -30.05 -37.68
N ASP A 711 7.90 -30.13 -38.70
CA ASP A 711 9.32 -29.79 -38.73
C ASP A 711 9.55 -28.38 -38.31
N PHE A 712 10.53 -28.18 -37.42
CA PHE A 712 11.15 -26.89 -37.15
C PHE A 712 12.23 -26.62 -38.21
N PRO A 713 12.32 -25.41 -38.76
CA PRO A 713 13.31 -25.10 -39.78
C PRO A 713 14.72 -25.05 -39.22
N GLY A 714 15.59 -25.69 -39.99
CA GLY A 714 16.98 -25.94 -39.69
C GLY A 714 17.87 -24.68 -39.52
N SER A 715 18.95 -24.95 -38.89
CA SER A 715 20.17 -24.13 -38.77
C SER A 715 20.60 -23.55 -40.10
N ARG A 716 20.69 -22.23 -40.22
CA ARG A 716 21.53 -21.55 -41.22
C ARG A 716 22.90 -21.32 -40.64
N THR A 717 23.85 -22.10 -41.12
CA THR A 717 25.28 -21.78 -41.15
C THR A 717 25.48 -20.49 -41.90
N PHE A 718 26.08 -19.48 -41.31
CA PHE A 718 26.74 -18.37 -42.00
C PHE A 718 28.23 -18.58 -42.04
N THR A 719 28.73 -18.88 -43.22
CA THR A 719 30.11 -18.59 -43.65
C THR A 719 30.08 -17.22 -44.31
N GLY A 720 30.99 -16.33 -43.89
CA GLY A 720 31.25 -15.02 -44.47
C GLY A 720 31.59 -14.01 -43.38
#